data_83313a58354ca2eb31705479af4e2b89
#
_entry.id   83313a58354ca2eb31705479af4e2b89
#
_cell.length_a   1.000
_cell.length_b   1.000
_cell.length_c   1.000
_cell.angle_alpha   90.00
_cell.angle_beta   90.00
_cell.angle_gamma   90.00
#
_symmetry.space_group_name_H-M   'P 1'
#
loop_
_entity.id
_entity.type
_entity.pdbx_description
1 polymer ?
#
loop_
_entity_poly.entity_id
_entity_poly.type
_entity_poly.pdbx_seq_one_letter_code
_entity_poly.pdbx_strand_id
1 'polypeptide(L)'
;MLDKVTQIETIKYDRDVSYSYAASRLSTYWTNHNMAWSDFMQKLAQTVRTKEDLTEYNKMSKSEQADIKDVGGFVGGYLKEGKRRAGQVMNRSMLTLDIDYAAQDMTDILSMFYDFAYCLYSTHKHREISPRLRLVIPLKRNVNADEYEAIGRKVADIVGMDYFDDTTYQPHRLMYWPSNSNDAEFFFTYEDLPLLDPDKILNEYVDWTDTLEWPTSSKEESKTKRLADKQGDPEEKPGIVGAFCRAYTIEEAISTFIPDLYEKHSTNRYTYHEGSTAGGLVLYENNKFAYSHHNTDPVSGMLVNSFDLVRIHLYGAQDEDAKTDTPVNRLPSYKAMQQRAQNDEVVKKQLINDKMSDAMQDFDEIVNSDDAWSETLEITSKGTFKASIPNIEIILRNDPNLKGKIAFNEFTKQIECLGKVPWNTNFKTRQWQDGDDSSLRSYIEKIYDIHHSGKTKDAIISVAMQNAYHPVRDYLNKISWDGHKRLEKLFIKYLGVEDTEVNRTTTKKALTAGIARVMEPGCKFDYMLTLYGPQGVGKSALLKKLGGAWFSDSLVSVTGKEAYEALQGVWLMEMAELAATRKAEVEAIKHFISKQVDRFRVAYGHYIEDFPRQCIFIGTTNKVDFLRDETGGRRFWPMTVNPERVEVNWSKLTKEEIDQIWAEAKYYYEQGEELFLNPELEEEMRSIQSKHTEESPYTGIIDEYLNTPIPSNWDDLTIFERRRFYQGDVDMLPTGNVDYVERNKVCALEVFVECFGKDKGDSRGSMEIRKISNILRQLDNWSVYDGNKSGKIRFGKDYGVQIAYVRDESLEDLI
;
A
#
# COMPACT_ATOMS: atom_id res chain seq x y z
N MET A 1 -64.40 15.04 -47.47
CA MET A 1 -64.91 13.85 -48.16
C MET A 1 -65.01 12.73 -47.16
N LEU A 2 -66.22 12.08 -47.07
CA LEU A 2 -66.33 10.92 -46.22
C LEU A 2 -65.51 9.78 -46.86
N ASP A 3 -64.62 9.17 -46.09
CA ASP A 3 -63.87 8.03 -46.56
C ASP A 3 -64.80 6.97 -47.15
N LYS A 4 -64.61 6.60 -48.42
CA LYS A 4 -65.30 5.50 -48.99
C LYS A 4 -64.89 4.26 -48.21
N VAL A 5 -65.78 3.72 -47.36
CA VAL A 5 -65.52 2.45 -46.69
C VAL A 5 -65.49 1.42 -47.81
N THR A 6 -64.30 0.91 -48.15
CA THR A 6 -64.16 -0.17 -49.10
C THR A 6 -64.74 -1.41 -48.47
N GLN A 7 -65.96 -1.83 -48.95
CA GLN A 7 -66.49 -3.12 -48.58
C GLN A 7 -65.69 -4.20 -49.32
N ILE A 8 -65.16 -5.14 -48.60
CA ILE A 8 -64.46 -6.27 -49.18
C ILE A 8 -65.50 -7.23 -49.70
N GLU A 9 -65.48 -7.53 -50.99
CA GLU A 9 -66.36 -8.54 -51.64
C GLU A 9 -65.99 -9.92 -51.11
N THR A 10 -66.90 -10.93 -51.33
CA THR A 10 -66.60 -12.32 -51.00
C THR A 10 -65.33 -12.79 -51.73
N ILE A 11 -64.24 -13.05 -51.01
CA ILE A 11 -62.96 -13.48 -51.58
C ILE A 11 -62.98 -15.00 -51.82
N LYS A 12 -62.22 -15.42 -52.83
CA LYS A 12 -62.09 -16.82 -53.20
C LYS A 12 -61.10 -17.60 -52.31
N TYR A 13 -60.02 -16.89 -51.88
CA TYR A 13 -58.94 -17.50 -51.11
C TYR A 13 -58.95 -16.95 -49.67
N ASP A 14 -59.82 -17.45 -48.80
CA ASP A 14 -59.92 -17.06 -47.41
C ASP A 14 -59.37 -18.14 -46.49
N ARG A 15 -58.82 -17.75 -45.36
CA ARG A 15 -58.38 -18.66 -44.31
C ARG A 15 -58.34 -17.94 -42.98
N ASP A 16 -58.34 -18.67 -41.85
CA ASP A 16 -58.06 -18.08 -40.56
C ASP A 16 -56.56 -17.65 -40.42
N VAL A 17 -56.35 -16.39 -40.06
CA VAL A 17 -55.04 -15.83 -39.80
C VAL A 17 -54.88 -15.57 -38.29
N SER A 18 -53.70 -15.91 -37.76
CA SER A 18 -53.34 -15.62 -36.39
C SER A 18 -52.59 -14.31 -36.28
N TYR A 19 -52.90 -13.54 -35.25
CA TYR A 19 -52.18 -12.29 -34.93
C TYR A 19 -52.23 -12.01 -33.45
N SER A 20 -51.28 -11.22 -33.00
CA SER A 20 -51.24 -10.66 -31.61
C SER A 20 -51.45 -9.17 -31.69
N TYR A 21 -52.29 -8.59 -30.80
CA TYR A 21 -52.56 -7.16 -30.78
C TYR A 21 -52.50 -6.53 -29.41
N ALA A 22 -52.29 -5.22 -29.37
CA ALA A 22 -52.36 -4.42 -28.14
C ALA A 22 -52.86 -3.00 -28.46
N ALA A 23 -53.32 -2.32 -27.43
CA ALA A 23 -53.89 -0.98 -27.54
C ALA A 23 -52.84 0.13 -27.74
N SER A 24 -51.56 -0.15 -27.44
CA SER A 24 -50.44 0.78 -27.60
C SER A 24 -49.13 0.03 -27.87
N ARG A 25 -48.21 0.67 -28.60
CA ARG A 25 -46.86 0.19 -28.82
C ARG A 25 -46.07 -0.06 -27.50
N LEU A 26 -46.45 0.61 -26.42
CA LEU A 26 -45.85 0.53 -25.09
C LEU A 26 -46.48 -0.56 -24.23
N SER A 27 -47.50 -1.27 -24.72
CA SER A 27 -48.13 -2.35 -23.97
C SER A 27 -47.15 -3.48 -23.66
N THR A 28 -47.09 -3.92 -22.40
CA THR A 28 -46.25 -4.99 -21.92
C THR A 28 -46.83 -6.39 -22.22
N TYR A 29 -48.13 -6.47 -22.49
CA TYR A 29 -48.87 -7.70 -22.80
C TYR A 29 -49.68 -7.53 -24.07
N TRP A 30 -49.59 -8.54 -24.96
CA TRP A 30 -50.23 -8.65 -26.25
C TRP A 30 -51.17 -9.85 -26.29
N THR A 31 -52.40 -9.64 -26.80
CA THR A 31 -53.40 -10.71 -26.82
C THR A 31 -53.35 -11.43 -28.16
N ASN A 32 -53.17 -12.76 -28.12
CA ASN A 32 -53.23 -13.62 -29.28
C ASN A 32 -54.67 -13.83 -29.74
N HIS A 33 -54.94 -13.73 -31.02
CA HIS A 33 -56.27 -13.86 -31.62
C HIS A 33 -56.26 -14.45 -33.02
N ASN A 34 -57.35 -15.09 -33.44
CA ASN A 34 -57.59 -15.57 -34.79
C ASN A 34 -58.79 -14.94 -35.42
N MET A 35 -58.79 -14.69 -36.73
CA MET A 35 -59.97 -14.27 -37.48
C MET A 35 -59.77 -14.66 -38.94
N ALA A 36 -60.85 -14.66 -39.75
CA ALA A 36 -60.76 -14.85 -41.18
C ALA A 36 -59.92 -13.74 -41.82
N TRP A 37 -59.16 -14.06 -42.86
CA TRP A 37 -58.36 -13.10 -43.65
C TRP A 37 -59.23 -11.95 -44.18
N SER A 38 -60.44 -12.27 -44.69
CA SER A 38 -61.40 -11.28 -45.15
C SER A 38 -61.78 -10.30 -44.03
N ASP A 39 -62.06 -10.76 -42.79
CA ASP A 39 -62.38 -9.91 -41.64
C ASP A 39 -61.18 -9.06 -41.22
N PHE A 40 -59.96 -9.66 -41.32
CA PHE A 40 -58.74 -8.93 -40.99
C PHE A 40 -58.49 -7.79 -41.99
N MET A 41 -58.66 -8.04 -43.28
CA MET A 41 -58.59 -7.01 -44.32
C MET A 41 -59.68 -5.91 -44.11
N GLN A 42 -60.91 -6.28 -43.77
CA GLN A 42 -61.98 -5.33 -43.47
C GLN A 42 -61.61 -4.38 -42.33
N LYS A 43 -60.87 -4.90 -41.29
CA LYS A 43 -60.34 -4.08 -40.21
C LYS A 43 -59.21 -3.14 -40.68
N LEU A 44 -58.36 -3.59 -41.61
CA LEU A 44 -57.32 -2.75 -42.23
C LEU A 44 -57.85 -1.72 -43.20
N ALA A 45 -59.02 -1.96 -43.78
CA ALA A 45 -59.68 -0.99 -44.65
C ALA A 45 -60.33 0.19 -43.93
N GLN A 46 -60.28 0.22 -42.60
CA GLN A 46 -60.78 1.28 -41.74
C GLN A 46 -59.66 2.03 -41.09
N THR A 47 -59.60 3.36 -41.17
CA THR A 47 -58.57 4.21 -40.59
C THR A 47 -59.11 5.01 -39.41
N VAL A 48 -58.27 5.28 -38.45
CA VAL A 48 -58.50 6.20 -37.35
C VAL A 48 -57.94 7.57 -37.72
N ARG A 49 -58.81 8.60 -37.79
CA ARG A 49 -58.38 10.00 -38.02
C ARG A 49 -57.98 10.66 -36.72
N THR A 50 -56.75 11.16 -36.72
CA THR A 50 -56.21 11.93 -35.57
C THR A 50 -56.62 13.43 -35.70
N LYS A 51 -56.31 14.25 -34.70
CA LYS A 51 -56.83 15.63 -34.59
C LYS A 51 -55.98 16.65 -35.38
N GLU A 52 -54.70 16.42 -35.50
CA GLU A 52 -53.72 17.28 -36.16
C GLU A 52 -53.81 17.19 -37.68
N ASP A 53 -53.42 18.23 -38.39
CA ASP A 53 -53.18 18.18 -39.82
C ASP A 53 -51.78 17.61 -40.14
N LEU A 54 -51.59 17.22 -41.40
CA LEU A 54 -50.33 16.59 -41.82
C LEU A 54 -49.12 17.55 -41.72
N THR A 55 -49.35 18.85 -41.83
CA THR A 55 -48.31 19.88 -41.72
C THR A 55 -47.88 20.06 -40.29
N GLU A 56 -48.79 20.04 -39.33
CA GLU A 56 -48.54 20.08 -37.90
C GLU A 56 -47.81 18.82 -37.47
N TYR A 57 -48.29 17.64 -37.87
CA TYR A 57 -47.66 16.35 -37.58
C TYR A 57 -46.17 16.28 -38.02
N ASN A 58 -45.87 16.82 -39.21
CA ASN A 58 -44.50 16.79 -39.75
C ASN A 58 -43.51 17.73 -38.98
N LYS A 59 -44.03 18.74 -38.25
CA LYS A 59 -43.22 19.65 -37.43
C LYS A 59 -42.94 19.11 -36.04
N MET A 60 -43.67 18.10 -35.59
CA MET A 60 -43.51 17.49 -34.28
C MET A 60 -42.21 16.66 -34.16
N SER A 61 -41.73 16.48 -32.93
CA SER A 61 -40.64 15.58 -32.64
C SER A 61 -40.98 14.13 -32.98
N LYS A 62 -39.99 13.31 -33.23
CA LYS A 62 -40.21 11.88 -33.50
C LYS A 62 -40.97 11.15 -32.39
N SER A 63 -40.82 11.58 -31.12
CA SER A 63 -41.56 11.01 -29.99
C SER A 63 -43.03 11.36 -30.05
N GLU A 64 -43.37 12.64 -30.26
CA GLU A 64 -44.75 13.13 -30.38
C GLU A 64 -45.46 12.48 -31.59
N GLN A 65 -44.77 12.38 -32.73
CA GLN A 65 -45.26 11.67 -33.91
C GLN A 65 -45.55 10.18 -33.62
N ALA A 66 -44.68 9.54 -32.80
CA ALA A 66 -44.88 8.16 -32.44
C ALA A 66 -46.08 7.95 -31.51
N ASP A 67 -46.35 8.92 -30.63
CA ASP A 67 -47.47 8.86 -29.71
C ASP A 67 -48.80 9.13 -30.42
N ILE A 68 -48.84 10.05 -31.37
CA ILE A 68 -50.05 10.37 -32.15
C ILE A 68 -50.48 9.20 -33.05
N LYS A 69 -49.58 8.56 -33.76
CA LYS A 69 -49.87 7.41 -34.62
C LYS A 69 -50.15 6.10 -33.85
N ASP A 70 -49.97 6.13 -32.50
CA ASP A 70 -50.15 4.96 -31.64
C ASP A 70 -51.64 4.70 -31.33
N VAL A 71 -52.37 4.28 -32.32
CA VAL A 71 -53.76 3.81 -32.20
C VAL A 71 -53.83 2.30 -31.89
N GLY A 72 -52.78 1.75 -31.32
CA GLY A 72 -52.56 0.32 -31.18
C GLY A 72 -51.99 -0.31 -32.44
N GLY A 73 -51.75 -1.64 -32.36
CA GLY A 73 -51.15 -2.34 -33.47
C GLY A 73 -51.17 -3.84 -33.31
N PHE A 74 -50.57 -4.53 -34.29
CA PHE A 74 -50.57 -5.98 -34.35
C PHE A 74 -49.23 -6.53 -34.79
N VAL A 75 -49.01 -7.82 -34.50
CA VAL A 75 -47.97 -8.69 -35.03
C VAL A 75 -48.69 -9.81 -35.76
N GLY A 76 -48.33 -10.11 -37.03
CA GLY A 76 -49.04 -11.09 -37.87
C GLY A 76 -48.75 -12.54 -37.52
N GLY A 77 -48.89 -12.87 -36.24
CA GLY A 77 -48.64 -14.19 -35.66
C GLY A 77 -48.81 -14.21 -34.16
N TYR A 78 -48.53 -15.34 -33.51
CA TYR A 78 -48.66 -15.52 -32.06
C TYR A 78 -47.37 -15.21 -31.31
N LEU A 79 -47.52 -14.56 -30.17
CA LEU A 79 -46.44 -14.28 -29.23
C LEU A 79 -46.52 -15.21 -28.00
N LYS A 80 -45.36 -15.74 -27.59
CA LYS A 80 -45.26 -16.54 -26.37
C LYS A 80 -45.54 -15.65 -25.16
N GLU A 81 -46.43 -16.10 -24.29
CA GLU A 81 -46.82 -15.35 -23.06
C GLU A 81 -47.26 -13.88 -23.30
N GLY A 82 -47.69 -13.55 -24.53
CA GLY A 82 -48.06 -12.18 -24.86
C GLY A 82 -46.92 -11.16 -24.88
N LYS A 83 -45.65 -11.61 -24.95
CA LYS A 83 -44.46 -10.72 -24.89
C LYS A 83 -43.93 -10.44 -26.31
N ARG A 84 -43.94 -9.17 -26.73
CA ARG A 84 -43.46 -8.71 -28.02
C ARG A 84 -41.98 -8.32 -27.96
N ARG A 85 -41.08 -9.33 -28.17
CA ARG A 85 -39.64 -9.17 -28.27
C ARG A 85 -39.00 -10.30 -29.09
N ALA A 86 -37.74 -10.15 -29.46
CA ALA A 86 -36.95 -11.19 -30.10
C ALA A 86 -37.00 -12.51 -29.28
N GLY A 87 -37.07 -13.64 -29.96
CA GLY A 87 -37.15 -14.97 -29.36
C GLY A 87 -38.52 -15.30 -28.73
N GLN A 88 -39.50 -14.42 -28.80
CA GLN A 88 -40.87 -14.65 -28.23
C GLN A 88 -41.97 -14.82 -29.28
N VAL A 89 -41.61 -14.94 -30.54
CA VAL A 89 -42.59 -15.20 -31.63
C VAL A 89 -42.80 -16.72 -31.76
N MET A 90 -44.01 -17.21 -31.58
CA MET A 90 -44.35 -18.61 -31.69
C MET A 90 -44.53 -19.05 -33.17
N ASN A 91 -45.20 -18.22 -33.94
CA ASN A 91 -45.41 -18.43 -35.36
C ASN A 91 -45.82 -17.12 -36.02
N ARG A 92 -45.76 -17.10 -37.36
CA ARG A 92 -46.32 -16.04 -38.22
C ARG A 92 -47.25 -16.68 -39.23
N SER A 93 -48.43 -16.09 -39.36
CA SER A 93 -49.46 -16.50 -40.35
C SER A 93 -49.53 -15.53 -41.52
N MET A 94 -48.90 -14.36 -41.39
CA MET A 94 -48.86 -13.30 -42.39
C MET A 94 -47.49 -12.68 -42.45
N LEU A 95 -47.00 -12.38 -43.69
CA LEU A 95 -45.94 -11.41 -43.84
C LEU A 95 -46.48 -10.02 -43.66
N THR A 96 -45.73 -9.15 -42.96
CA THR A 96 -46.04 -7.76 -42.78
C THR A 96 -44.84 -6.88 -43.04
N LEU A 97 -44.87 -6.15 -44.17
CA LEU A 97 -43.73 -5.41 -44.70
C LEU A 97 -44.04 -3.92 -44.79
N ASP A 98 -43.18 -3.05 -44.23
CA ASP A 98 -43.26 -1.59 -44.34
C ASP A 98 -42.55 -1.14 -45.63
N ILE A 99 -43.26 -0.52 -46.58
CA ILE A 99 -42.74 0.08 -47.82
C ILE A 99 -42.56 1.58 -47.55
N ASP A 100 -41.46 1.96 -46.95
CA ASP A 100 -41.20 3.35 -46.57
C ASP A 100 -40.65 4.22 -47.71
N TYR A 101 -40.20 3.59 -48.76
CA TYR A 101 -39.63 4.22 -49.96
C TYR A 101 -40.34 3.81 -51.25
N ALA A 102 -41.68 3.68 -51.17
CA ALA A 102 -42.47 3.25 -52.26
C ALA A 102 -42.34 4.16 -53.52
N ALA A 103 -42.29 3.56 -54.70
CA ALA A 103 -42.45 4.30 -55.95
C ALA A 103 -43.93 4.78 -56.11
N GLN A 104 -44.21 5.79 -56.95
CA GLN A 104 -45.58 6.27 -57.17
C GLN A 104 -46.49 5.21 -57.79
N ASP A 105 -45.92 4.33 -58.61
CA ASP A 105 -46.59 3.19 -59.26
C ASP A 105 -46.41 1.86 -58.51
N MET A 106 -46.16 1.90 -57.19
CA MET A 106 -45.91 0.70 -56.37
C MET A 106 -47.05 -0.31 -56.48
N THR A 107 -48.29 0.13 -56.54
CA THR A 107 -49.42 -0.79 -56.75
C THR A 107 -49.34 -1.58 -58.05
N ASP A 108 -48.96 -0.92 -59.15
CA ASP A 108 -48.79 -1.56 -60.44
C ASP A 108 -47.60 -2.52 -60.44
N ILE A 109 -46.50 -2.13 -59.78
CA ILE A 109 -45.34 -2.98 -59.61
C ILE A 109 -45.71 -4.26 -58.84
N LEU A 110 -46.42 -4.15 -57.70
CA LEU A 110 -46.83 -5.31 -56.92
C LEU A 110 -47.80 -6.21 -57.70
N SER A 111 -48.80 -5.65 -58.37
CA SER A 111 -49.73 -6.44 -59.19
C SER A 111 -49.08 -7.12 -60.39
N MET A 112 -47.97 -6.58 -60.93
CA MET A 112 -47.21 -7.17 -62.05
C MET A 112 -46.34 -8.34 -61.58
N PHE A 113 -45.74 -8.27 -60.40
CA PHE A 113 -44.72 -9.22 -59.96
C PHE A 113 -45.23 -10.26 -58.95
N TYR A 114 -46.36 -9.99 -58.23
CA TYR A 114 -46.89 -10.93 -57.27
C TYR A 114 -48.04 -11.77 -57.84
N ASP A 115 -47.93 -13.08 -57.72
CA ASP A 115 -48.95 -14.05 -58.11
C ASP A 115 -49.74 -14.67 -56.97
N PHE A 116 -49.71 -13.95 -55.80
CA PHE A 116 -50.30 -14.35 -54.52
C PHE A 116 -51.13 -13.21 -53.89
N ALA A 117 -52.03 -13.60 -52.97
CA ALA A 117 -52.91 -12.67 -52.25
C ALA A 117 -52.14 -11.69 -51.36
N TYR A 118 -52.53 -10.41 -51.36
CA TYR A 118 -52.02 -9.40 -50.46
C TYR A 118 -53.08 -8.30 -50.24
N CYS A 119 -52.88 -7.49 -49.18
CA CYS A 119 -53.49 -6.17 -49.05
C CYS A 119 -52.42 -5.13 -48.76
N LEU A 120 -52.74 -3.90 -49.18
CA LEU A 120 -51.88 -2.73 -49.04
C LEU A 120 -52.66 -1.57 -48.40
N TYR A 121 -52.13 -0.94 -47.39
CA TYR A 121 -52.71 0.26 -46.76
C TYR A 121 -51.69 1.33 -46.48
N SER A 122 -52.15 2.62 -46.51
CA SER A 122 -51.29 3.77 -46.30
C SER A 122 -50.92 3.97 -44.82
N THR A 123 -49.69 4.42 -44.56
CA THR A 123 -49.26 4.79 -43.22
C THR A 123 -49.60 6.23 -42.92
N HIS A 124 -49.48 6.66 -41.62
CA HIS A 124 -49.80 8.00 -41.15
C HIS A 124 -49.14 9.15 -41.93
N LYS A 125 -47.97 8.92 -42.52
CA LYS A 125 -47.15 9.87 -43.32
C LYS A 125 -47.38 9.77 -44.82
N HIS A 126 -48.30 8.96 -45.27
CA HIS A 126 -48.55 8.73 -46.67
C HIS A 126 -48.95 10.05 -47.42
N ARG A 127 -48.42 10.19 -48.67
CA ARG A 127 -48.82 11.21 -49.65
C ARG A 127 -48.76 10.52 -51.01
N GLU A 128 -49.64 10.94 -51.92
CA GLU A 128 -49.68 10.45 -53.26
C GLU A 128 -48.34 10.61 -54.01
N ILE A 129 -47.68 11.76 -53.84
CA ILE A 129 -46.40 12.07 -54.43
C ILE A 129 -45.21 11.38 -53.78
N SER A 130 -45.35 10.83 -52.56
CA SER A 130 -44.35 10.08 -51.77
C SER A 130 -45.05 9.02 -50.97
N PRO A 131 -45.43 7.91 -51.60
CA PRO A 131 -46.24 6.92 -50.93
C PRO A 131 -45.50 6.23 -49.82
N ARG A 132 -46.21 5.94 -48.73
CA ARG A 132 -45.71 5.11 -47.62
C ARG A 132 -46.80 4.13 -47.28
N LEU A 133 -46.49 2.87 -47.51
CA LEU A 133 -47.48 1.81 -47.54
C LEU A 133 -47.09 0.65 -46.63
N ARG A 134 -48.08 -0.14 -46.23
CA ARG A 134 -47.87 -1.38 -45.54
C ARG A 134 -48.49 -2.52 -46.31
N LEU A 135 -47.68 -3.46 -46.57
CA LEU A 135 -48.03 -4.67 -47.30
C LEU A 135 -48.27 -5.81 -46.31
N VAL A 136 -49.39 -6.51 -46.43
CA VAL A 136 -49.75 -7.66 -45.62
C VAL A 136 -50.10 -8.79 -46.55
N ILE A 137 -49.44 -9.93 -46.42
CA ILE A 137 -49.58 -11.11 -47.25
C ILE A 137 -49.93 -12.30 -46.38
N PRO A 138 -51.10 -12.93 -46.60
CA PRO A 138 -51.47 -14.15 -45.90
C PRO A 138 -50.68 -15.35 -46.38
N LEU A 139 -50.16 -16.13 -45.46
CA LEU A 139 -49.37 -17.33 -45.76
C LEU A 139 -50.28 -18.56 -45.81
N LYS A 140 -49.98 -19.52 -46.68
CA LYS A 140 -50.71 -20.79 -46.81
C LYS A 140 -50.61 -21.68 -45.54
N ARG A 141 -49.47 -21.64 -44.87
CA ARG A 141 -49.20 -22.23 -43.57
C ARG A 141 -48.53 -21.24 -42.62
N ASN A 142 -48.61 -21.49 -41.33
CA ASN A 142 -47.84 -20.74 -40.39
C ASN A 142 -46.36 -21.08 -40.53
N VAL A 143 -45.50 -20.09 -40.29
CA VAL A 143 -44.02 -20.23 -40.37
C VAL A 143 -43.39 -19.85 -39.01
N ASN A 144 -42.19 -20.36 -38.75
CA ASN A 144 -41.43 -19.93 -37.59
C ASN A 144 -40.76 -18.58 -37.83
N ALA A 145 -40.04 -18.10 -36.83
CA ALA A 145 -39.42 -16.78 -36.86
C ALA A 145 -38.33 -16.64 -37.95
N ASP A 146 -37.53 -17.68 -38.16
CA ASP A 146 -36.42 -17.65 -39.12
C ASP A 146 -36.94 -17.83 -40.58
N GLU A 147 -37.90 -18.75 -40.81
CA GLU A 147 -38.62 -18.86 -42.09
C GLU A 147 -39.26 -17.53 -42.48
N TYR A 148 -39.88 -16.79 -41.49
CA TYR A 148 -40.48 -15.51 -41.75
C TYR A 148 -39.48 -14.49 -42.32
N GLU A 149 -38.28 -14.39 -41.76
CA GLU A 149 -37.28 -13.46 -42.25
C GLU A 149 -36.79 -13.84 -43.63
N ALA A 150 -36.46 -15.14 -43.87
CA ALA A 150 -36.02 -15.63 -45.15
C ALA A 150 -37.07 -15.39 -46.26
N ILE A 151 -38.36 -15.73 -46.01
CA ILE A 151 -39.46 -15.51 -46.91
C ILE A 151 -39.70 -14.01 -47.17
N GLY A 152 -39.70 -13.20 -46.11
CA GLY A 152 -39.90 -11.76 -46.18
C GLY A 152 -38.86 -11.05 -47.05
N ARG A 153 -37.57 -11.45 -46.88
CA ARG A 153 -36.47 -10.94 -47.68
C ARG A 153 -36.58 -11.35 -49.14
N LYS A 154 -36.90 -12.61 -49.41
CA LYS A 154 -37.05 -13.11 -50.77
C LYS A 154 -38.25 -12.48 -51.51
N VAL A 155 -39.36 -12.32 -50.80
CA VAL A 155 -40.55 -11.64 -51.34
C VAL A 155 -40.26 -10.16 -51.63
N ALA A 156 -39.50 -9.47 -50.77
CA ALA A 156 -39.09 -8.11 -51.04
C ALA A 156 -38.10 -7.99 -52.21
N ASP A 157 -37.20 -8.95 -52.38
CA ASP A 157 -36.24 -8.99 -53.46
C ASP A 157 -36.90 -9.09 -54.87
N ILE A 158 -38.06 -9.75 -54.95
CA ILE A 158 -38.85 -9.82 -56.22
C ILE A 158 -39.15 -8.46 -56.83
N VAL A 159 -39.38 -7.47 -55.98
CA VAL A 159 -39.71 -6.08 -56.41
C VAL A 159 -38.58 -5.07 -56.11
N GLY A 160 -37.60 -5.46 -55.32
CA GLY A 160 -36.44 -4.66 -54.94
C GLY A 160 -36.39 -4.34 -53.45
N MET A 161 -35.37 -4.82 -52.78
CA MET A 161 -35.16 -4.69 -51.32
C MET A 161 -35.14 -3.24 -50.81
N ASP A 162 -34.68 -2.28 -51.63
CA ASP A 162 -34.48 -0.89 -51.24
C ASP A 162 -35.80 -0.09 -51.06
N TYR A 163 -36.94 -0.65 -51.51
CA TYR A 163 -38.24 -0.07 -51.20
C TYR A 163 -38.71 -0.28 -49.77
N PHE A 164 -38.18 -1.27 -49.08
CA PHE A 164 -38.63 -1.72 -47.77
C PHE A 164 -37.77 -1.12 -46.60
N ASP A 165 -38.38 -1.06 -45.41
CA ASP A 165 -37.64 -0.80 -44.18
C ASP A 165 -36.96 -2.10 -43.72
N ASP A 166 -35.60 -2.11 -43.56
CA ASP A 166 -34.87 -3.28 -43.13
C ASP A 166 -35.33 -3.87 -41.80
N THR A 167 -35.99 -3.09 -40.95
CA THR A 167 -36.56 -3.59 -39.69
C THR A 167 -37.84 -4.40 -39.86
N THR A 168 -38.42 -4.38 -41.05
CA THR A 168 -39.70 -5.07 -41.32
C THR A 168 -39.53 -6.61 -41.33
N TYR A 169 -38.31 -7.11 -41.56
CA TYR A 169 -38.01 -8.57 -41.56
C TYR A 169 -37.95 -9.15 -40.16
N GLN A 170 -37.94 -8.33 -39.07
CA GLN A 170 -37.97 -8.80 -37.70
C GLN A 170 -39.33 -9.45 -37.36
N PRO A 171 -39.42 -10.71 -36.97
CA PRO A 171 -40.69 -11.42 -36.77
C PRO A 171 -41.59 -10.81 -35.66
N HIS A 172 -41.02 -10.08 -34.71
CA HIS A 172 -41.76 -9.39 -33.63
C HIS A 172 -42.07 -7.94 -33.95
N ARG A 173 -41.90 -7.51 -35.24
CA ARG A 173 -42.17 -6.14 -35.67
C ARG A 173 -43.61 -5.78 -35.51
N LEU A 174 -43.83 -4.61 -34.88
CA LEU A 174 -45.16 -4.01 -34.73
C LEU A 174 -45.61 -3.40 -36.05
N MET A 175 -46.82 -3.70 -36.49
CA MET A 175 -47.58 -2.96 -37.46
C MET A 175 -48.70 -2.16 -36.77
N TYR A 176 -48.65 -0.82 -36.89
CA TYR A 176 -49.76 0.00 -36.36
C TYR A 176 -51.05 -0.23 -37.15
N TRP A 177 -52.18 -0.25 -36.45
CA TRP A 177 -53.48 -0.14 -37.12
C TRP A 177 -53.49 1.12 -38.01
N PRO A 178 -54.33 1.18 -39.08
CA PRO A 178 -54.39 2.33 -39.96
C PRO A 178 -54.78 3.60 -39.19
N SER A 179 -54.01 4.65 -39.38
CA SER A 179 -54.30 5.99 -38.83
C SER A 179 -53.79 7.05 -39.79
N ASN A 180 -54.53 8.20 -39.83
CA ASN A 180 -54.21 9.29 -40.70
C ASN A 180 -54.45 10.62 -39.98
N SER A 181 -53.68 11.66 -40.35
CA SER A 181 -54.01 13.05 -39.98
C SER A 181 -55.37 13.45 -40.51
N ASN A 182 -55.96 14.48 -39.92
CA ASN A 182 -57.33 14.89 -40.24
C ASN A 182 -57.52 15.24 -41.72
N ASP A 183 -56.56 15.80 -42.42
CA ASP A 183 -56.52 16.21 -43.80
C ASP A 183 -55.86 15.23 -44.76
N ALA A 184 -55.27 14.12 -44.27
CA ALA A 184 -54.52 13.20 -45.09
C ALA A 184 -55.44 12.17 -45.80
N GLU A 185 -55.07 11.76 -47.02
CA GLU A 185 -55.76 10.71 -47.72
C GLU A 185 -55.43 9.32 -47.15
N PHE A 186 -56.43 8.47 -47.04
CA PHE A 186 -56.26 7.06 -46.74
C PHE A 186 -56.40 6.21 -47.98
N PHE A 187 -55.46 5.34 -48.20
CA PHE A 187 -55.44 4.41 -49.31
C PHE A 187 -55.46 2.96 -48.78
N PHE A 188 -56.34 2.12 -49.43
CA PHE A 188 -56.43 0.68 -49.20
C PHE A 188 -56.76 -0.01 -50.49
N THR A 189 -56.03 -1.09 -50.78
CA THR A 189 -56.33 -2.01 -51.91
C THR A 189 -55.95 -3.43 -51.54
N TYR A 190 -56.48 -4.41 -52.27
CA TYR A 190 -56.15 -5.82 -52.09
C TYR A 190 -56.24 -6.57 -53.42
N GLU A 191 -55.55 -7.75 -53.51
CA GLU A 191 -55.66 -8.67 -54.59
C GLU A 191 -56.10 -10.08 -54.06
N ASP A 192 -57.19 -10.63 -54.63
CA ASP A 192 -57.73 -11.96 -54.28
C ASP A 192 -57.10 -13.03 -55.18
N LEU A 193 -55.89 -13.43 -54.84
CA LEU A 193 -55.09 -14.45 -55.50
C LEU A 193 -54.85 -15.64 -54.59
N PRO A 194 -54.24 -16.74 -55.06
CA PRO A 194 -53.84 -17.84 -54.15
C PRO A 194 -52.95 -17.33 -52.99
N LEU A 195 -53.08 -17.95 -51.79
CA LEU A 195 -52.22 -17.62 -50.62
C LEU A 195 -50.79 -17.89 -50.95
N LEU A 196 -49.89 -17.06 -50.44
CA LEU A 196 -48.43 -17.26 -50.55
C LEU A 196 -48.04 -18.62 -49.96
N ASP A 197 -47.41 -19.49 -50.75
CA ASP A 197 -46.91 -20.77 -50.30
C ASP A 197 -45.49 -20.61 -49.78
N PRO A 198 -45.27 -20.67 -48.43
CA PRO A 198 -43.95 -20.50 -47.83
C PRO A 198 -42.91 -21.48 -48.36
N ASP A 199 -43.32 -22.72 -48.59
CA ASP A 199 -42.37 -23.77 -49.04
C ASP A 199 -41.89 -23.50 -50.48
N LYS A 200 -42.73 -22.90 -51.32
CA LYS A 200 -42.30 -22.50 -52.68
C LYS A 200 -41.20 -21.41 -52.61
N ILE A 201 -41.36 -20.40 -51.75
CA ILE A 201 -40.41 -19.33 -51.61
C ILE A 201 -39.08 -19.83 -50.98
N LEU A 202 -39.15 -20.67 -49.92
CA LEU A 202 -37.97 -21.24 -49.28
C LEU A 202 -37.19 -22.16 -50.25
N ASN A 203 -37.87 -22.87 -51.14
CA ASN A 203 -37.20 -23.71 -52.15
C ASN A 203 -36.52 -22.92 -53.30
N GLU A 204 -36.67 -21.58 -53.34
CA GLU A 204 -35.90 -20.74 -54.28
C GLU A 204 -34.49 -20.43 -53.76
N TYR A 205 -34.20 -20.70 -52.52
CA TYR A 205 -32.84 -20.70 -51.96
C TYR A 205 -32.16 -22.03 -52.23
N VAL A 206 -30.82 -22.04 -52.34
CA VAL A 206 -30.06 -23.29 -52.34
C VAL A 206 -30.12 -23.92 -50.95
N ASP A 207 -29.90 -23.09 -49.92
CA ASP A 207 -30.12 -23.43 -48.52
C ASP A 207 -30.65 -22.18 -47.79
N TRP A 208 -31.96 -22.11 -47.55
CA TRP A 208 -32.56 -20.96 -46.85
C TRP A 208 -32.10 -20.85 -45.38
N THR A 209 -31.54 -21.89 -44.81
CA THR A 209 -30.98 -21.85 -43.43
C THR A 209 -29.64 -21.13 -43.37
N ASP A 210 -28.91 -21.03 -44.52
CA ASP A 210 -27.69 -20.21 -44.58
C ASP A 210 -28.05 -18.74 -44.80
N THR A 211 -27.86 -17.95 -43.79
CA THR A 211 -28.14 -16.49 -43.79
C THR A 211 -27.31 -15.72 -44.82
N LEU A 212 -26.25 -16.30 -45.37
CA LEU A 212 -25.44 -15.71 -46.46
C LEU A 212 -26.22 -15.62 -47.79
N GLU A 213 -27.19 -16.49 -47.96
CA GLU A 213 -28.00 -16.53 -49.21
C GLU A 213 -29.15 -15.50 -49.15
N TRP A 214 -29.40 -14.89 -48.00
CA TRP A 214 -30.51 -13.96 -47.83
C TRP A 214 -30.26 -12.65 -48.56
N PRO A 215 -31.23 -12.16 -49.39
CA PRO A 215 -31.13 -10.84 -50.00
C PRO A 215 -30.94 -9.74 -48.96
N THR A 216 -30.08 -8.76 -49.26
CA THR A 216 -29.78 -7.63 -48.39
C THR A 216 -30.00 -6.31 -49.10
N SER A 217 -30.47 -5.28 -48.39
CA SER A 217 -30.60 -3.94 -48.96
C SER A 217 -29.24 -3.21 -48.98
N SER A 218 -29.12 -2.21 -49.88
CA SER A 218 -27.98 -1.34 -49.98
C SER A 218 -27.73 -0.52 -48.68
N LYS A 219 -28.68 -0.51 -47.76
CA LYS A 219 -28.65 0.26 -46.50
C LYS A 219 -28.16 -0.59 -45.32
N GLU A 220 -28.18 -1.90 -45.39
CA GLU A 220 -27.92 -2.80 -44.24
C GLU A 220 -26.48 -2.73 -43.78
N GLU A 221 -25.51 -2.75 -44.68
CA GLU A 221 -24.09 -2.58 -44.35
C GLU A 221 -23.81 -1.20 -43.70
N SER A 222 -24.45 -0.13 -44.23
CA SER A 222 -24.30 1.23 -43.69
C SER A 222 -24.93 1.36 -42.32
N LYS A 223 -25.94 0.58 -42.00
CA LYS A 223 -26.62 0.58 -40.69
C LYS A 223 -25.77 -0.05 -39.62
N THR A 224 -25.15 -1.18 -39.89
CA THR A 224 -24.25 -1.87 -38.93
C THR A 224 -23.07 -0.97 -38.58
N LYS A 225 -22.45 -0.32 -39.57
CA LYS A 225 -21.39 0.64 -39.38
C LYS A 225 -21.84 1.85 -38.52
N ARG A 226 -23.03 2.41 -38.78
CA ARG A 226 -23.58 3.48 -37.97
C ARG A 226 -23.91 3.06 -36.53
N LEU A 227 -24.31 1.80 -36.32
CA LEU A 227 -24.53 1.26 -34.99
C LEU A 227 -23.21 1.10 -34.22
N ALA A 228 -22.14 0.67 -34.87
CA ALA A 228 -20.80 0.59 -34.30
C ALA A 228 -20.28 1.98 -33.94
N ASP A 229 -20.35 2.94 -34.87
CA ASP A 229 -19.96 4.35 -34.63
C ASP A 229 -20.73 4.98 -33.44
N LYS A 230 -22.02 4.68 -33.32
CA LYS A 230 -22.84 5.18 -32.20
C LYS A 230 -22.48 4.53 -30.87
N GLN A 231 -22.09 3.27 -30.87
CA GLN A 231 -21.71 2.54 -29.66
C GLN A 231 -20.31 2.94 -29.17
N GLY A 232 -19.43 3.37 -30.09
CA GLY A 232 -18.01 3.63 -29.88
C GLY A 232 -17.22 2.33 -29.65
N ASP A 233 -15.90 2.43 -29.66
CA ASP A 233 -15.03 1.28 -29.44
C ASP A 233 -15.27 0.68 -28.04
N PRO A 234 -15.66 -0.59 -27.93
CA PRO A 234 -15.91 -1.21 -26.65
C PRO A 234 -14.66 -1.35 -25.79
N GLU A 235 -13.47 -1.42 -26.39
CA GLU A 235 -12.19 -1.49 -25.70
C GLU A 235 -11.79 -0.15 -25.06
N GLU A 236 -12.25 0.97 -25.63
CA GLU A 236 -11.99 2.32 -25.08
C GLU A 236 -12.96 2.70 -23.94
N LYS A 237 -13.99 1.90 -23.69
CA LYS A 237 -14.92 2.19 -22.60
C LYS A 237 -14.22 2.13 -21.24
N PRO A 238 -14.43 3.13 -20.36
CA PRO A 238 -13.81 3.13 -19.05
C PRO A 238 -14.38 2.05 -18.12
N GLY A 239 -13.59 1.61 -17.15
CA GLY A 239 -14.01 0.72 -16.09
C GLY A 239 -14.18 -0.73 -16.52
N ILE A 240 -15.07 -1.46 -15.80
CA ILE A 240 -15.17 -2.92 -15.92
C ILE A 240 -15.64 -3.42 -17.28
N VAL A 241 -16.47 -2.62 -17.98
CA VAL A 241 -16.97 -3.01 -19.31
C VAL A 241 -15.86 -2.98 -20.33
N GLY A 242 -15.05 -1.91 -20.37
CA GLY A 242 -13.90 -1.85 -21.27
C GLY A 242 -12.85 -2.90 -20.94
N ALA A 243 -12.56 -3.08 -19.65
CA ALA A 243 -11.62 -4.13 -19.22
C ALA A 243 -12.09 -5.53 -19.62
N PHE A 244 -13.39 -5.83 -19.53
CA PHE A 244 -13.94 -7.10 -20.00
C PHE A 244 -13.79 -7.25 -21.53
N CYS A 245 -14.07 -6.20 -22.30
CA CYS A 245 -13.95 -6.23 -23.76
C CYS A 245 -12.50 -6.34 -24.25
N ARG A 246 -11.54 -5.79 -23.50
CA ARG A 246 -10.09 -6.00 -23.78
C ARG A 246 -9.60 -7.36 -23.32
N ALA A 247 -10.19 -7.92 -22.26
CA ALA A 247 -9.85 -9.24 -21.75
C ALA A 247 -10.43 -10.39 -22.61
N TYR A 248 -11.58 -10.16 -23.24
CA TYR A 248 -12.28 -11.17 -24.00
C TYR A 248 -12.85 -10.58 -25.29
N THR A 249 -12.34 -11.04 -26.43
CA THR A 249 -12.98 -10.85 -27.73
C THR A 249 -14.35 -11.57 -27.75
N ILE A 250 -15.17 -11.33 -28.75
CA ILE A 250 -16.45 -12.06 -28.92
C ILE A 250 -16.22 -13.57 -28.95
N GLU A 251 -15.21 -14.02 -29.66
CA GLU A 251 -14.90 -15.45 -29.81
C GLU A 251 -14.47 -16.09 -28.49
N GLU A 252 -13.60 -15.41 -27.74
CA GLU A 252 -13.18 -15.86 -26.41
C GLU A 252 -14.32 -15.81 -25.39
N ALA A 253 -15.19 -14.80 -25.47
CA ALA A 253 -16.36 -14.70 -24.62
C ALA A 253 -17.37 -15.82 -24.86
N ILE A 254 -17.60 -16.20 -26.15
CA ILE A 254 -18.43 -17.36 -26.51
C ILE A 254 -17.83 -18.62 -25.90
N SER A 255 -16.55 -18.90 -26.19
CA SER A 255 -15.90 -20.14 -25.75
C SER A 255 -15.78 -20.28 -24.22
N THR A 256 -15.64 -19.16 -23.51
CA THR A 256 -15.44 -19.16 -22.06
C THR A 256 -16.76 -19.19 -21.28
N PHE A 257 -17.76 -18.40 -21.70
CA PHE A 257 -18.94 -18.15 -20.88
C PHE A 257 -20.23 -18.82 -21.41
N ILE A 258 -20.33 -19.03 -22.71
CA ILE A 258 -21.53 -19.54 -23.39
C ILE A 258 -21.20 -20.57 -24.49
N PRO A 259 -20.30 -21.55 -24.23
CA PRO A 259 -19.81 -22.47 -25.26
C PRO A 259 -20.91 -23.36 -25.86
N ASP A 260 -21.96 -23.65 -25.08
CA ASP A 260 -23.05 -24.53 -25.53
C ASP A 260 -24.12 -23.82 -26.36
N LEU A 261 -24.03 -22.48 -26.51
CA LEU A 261 -25.03 -21.69 -27.21
C LEU A 261 -24.68 -21.42 -28.67
N TYR A 262 -23.40 -21.44 -29.00
CA TYR A 262 -22.92 -21.10 -30.34
C TYR A 262 -21.90 -22.11 -30.85
N GLU A 263 -22.08 -22.55 -32.10
CA GLU A 263 -21.12 -23.35 -32.85
C GLU A 263 -20.47 -22.50 -33.96
N LYS A 264 -19.15 -22.61 -34.10
CA LYS A 264 -18.42 -21.89 -35.14
C LYS A 264 -18.75 -22.43 -36.53
N HIS A 265 -19.33 -21.58 -37.38
CA HIS A 265 -19.71 -21.90 -38.73
C HIS A 265 -18.60 -21.58 -39.75
N SER A 266 -18.00 -20.38 -39.63
CA SER A 266 -16.88 -19.94 -40.47
C SER A 266 -15.97 -18.99 -39.71
N THR A 267 -14.99 -18.36 -40.34
CA THR A 267 -14.00 -17.50 -39.69
C THR A 267 -14.63 -16.38 -38.86
N ASN A 268 -15.72 -15.78 -39.29
CA ASN A 268 -16.37 -14.66 -38.64
C ASN A 268 -17.86 -14.89 -38.38
N ARG A 269 -18.33 -16.16 -38.36
CA ARG A 269 -19.74 -16.52 -38.20
C ARG A 269 -19.92 -17.68 -37.23
N TYR A 270 -21.00 -17.60 -36.49
CA TYR A 270 -21.44 -18.61 -35.54
C TYR A 270 -22.91 -18.96 -35.75
N THR A 271 -23.24 -20.21 -35.52
CA THR A 271 -24.61 -20.72 -35.52
C THR A 271 -25.13 -20.77 -34.09
N TYR A 272 -26.30 -20.20 -33.85
CA TYR A 272 -26.98 -20.30 -32.54
C TYR A 272 -27.70 -21.66 -32.48
N HIS A 273 -27.42 -22.45 -31.43
CA HIS A 273 -27.93 -23.84 -31.34
C HIS A 273 -29.44 -23.97 -31.26
N GLU A 274 -30.12 -23.00 -30.65
CA GLU A 274 -31.61 -23.01 -30.56
C GLU A 274 -32.27 -22.35 -31.76
N GLY A 275 -31.50 -22.00 -32.81
CA GLY A 275 -31.99 -21.44 -34.05
C GLY A 275 -32.17 -22.48 -35.13
N SER A 276 -32.98 -22.15 -36.15
CA SER A 276 -33.18 -22.98 -37.35
C SER A 276 -32.32 -22.55 -38.54
N THR A 277 -31.47 -21.52 -38.35
CA THR A 277 -30.57 -21.00 -39.38
C THR A 277 -29.11 -21.23 -39.01
N ALA A 278 -28.21 -21.27 -40.01
CA ALA A 278 -26.77 -21.45 -39.84
C ALA A 278 -26.01 -20.13 -40.07
N GLY A 279 -24.90 -19.92 -39.37
CA GLY A 279 -24.00 -18.78 -39.56
C GLY A 279 -24.60 -17.39 -39.33
N GLY A 280 -25.72 -17.32 -38.62
CA GLY A 280 -26.45 -16.05 -38.43
C GLY A 280 -25.86 -15.07 -37.47
N LEU A 281 -24.97 -15.46 -36.54
CA LEU A 281 -24.21 -14.50 -35.72
C LEU A 281 -22.93 -14.13 -36.50
N VAL A 282 -22.82 -12.87 -36.84
CA VAL A 282 -21.72 -12.31 -37.64
C VAL A 282 -20.82 -11.44 -36.75
N LEU A 283 -19.50 -11.65 -36.84
CA LEU A 283 -18.51 -10.87 -36.14
C LEU A 283 -18.00 -9.68 -36.98
N TYR A 284 -17.84 -8.52 -36.37
CA TYR A 284 -17.40 -7.28 -36.99
C TYR A 284 -16.20 -6.67 -36.24
N GLU A 285 -15.45 -5.84 -36.97
CA GLU A 285 -14.33 -5.04 -36.44
C GLU A 285 -13.33 -5.87 -35.60
N ASN A 286 -12.78 -6.91 -36.21
CA ASN A 286 -11.80 -7.78 -35.56
C ASN A 286 -12.31 -8.39 -34.24
N ASN A 287 -13.52 -8.93 -34.25
CA ASN A 287 -14.15 -9.59 -33.10
C ASN A 287 -14.54 -8.66 -31.95
N LYS A 288 -14.64 -7.34 -32.16
CA LYS A 288 -15.11 -6.40 -31.14
C LYS A 288 -16.63 -6.40 -31.01
N PHE A 289 -17.35 -6.67 -32.09
CA PHE A 289 -18.79 -6.66 -32.13
C PHE A 289 -19.33 -7.95 -32.75
N ALA A 290 -20.55 -8.31 -32.35
CA ALA A 290 -21.33 -9.34 -32.97
C ALA A 290 -22.74 -8.80 -33.28
N TYR A 291 -23.31 -9.25 -34.40
CA TYR A 291 -24.68 -9.00 -34.81
C TYR A 291 -25.35 -10.31 -35.18
N SER A 292 -26.51 -10.60 -34.56
CA SER A 292 -27.22 -11.86 -34.82
C SER A 292 -28.42 -11.66 -35.76
N HIS A 293 -28.46 -12.45 -36.79
CA HIS A 293 -29.62 -12.64 -37.71
C HIS A 293 -30.49 -13.80 -37.26
N HIS A 294 -30.11 -14.58 -36.25
CA HIS A 294 -30.95 -15.65 -35.70
C HIS A 294 -32.12 -15.05 -34.92
N ASN A 295 -33.34 -15.20 -35.41
CA ASN A 295 -34.50 -14.57 -34.79
C ASN A 295 -34.90 -15.15 -33.44
N THR A 296 -34.47 -16.37 -33.12
CA THR A 296 -34.64 -17.00 -31.82
C THR A 296 -33.56 -16.59 -30.83
N ASP A 297 -32.43 -16.04 -31.30
CA ASP A 297 -31.35 -15.55 -30.48
C ASP A 297 -31.79 -14.32 -29.66
N PRO A 298 -31.58 -14.30 -28.33
CA PRO A 298 -31.86 -13.13 -27.50
C PRO A 298 -31.19 -11.83 -27.96
N VAL A 299 -30.05 -11.87 -28.66
CA VAL A 299 -29.34 -10.71 -29.23
C VAL A 299 -29.73 -10.43 -30.69
N SER A 300 -30.80 -11.06 -31.22
CA SER A 300 -31.27 -10.85 -32.57
C SER A 300 -31.49 -9.39 -32.93
N GLY A 301 -30.93 -8.93 -34.04
CA GLY A 301 -31.07 -7.56 -34.53
C GLY A 301 -30.33 -6.51 -33.73
N MET A 302 -29.47 -6.91 -32.79
CA MET A 302 -28.68 -6.05 -31.92
C MET A 302 -27.20 -6.17 -32.27
N LEU A 303 -26.49 -5.03 -32.34
CA LEU A 303 -25.04 -5.02 -32.40
C LEU A 303 -24.53 -5.01 -30.94
N VAL A 304 -23.86 -6.07 -30.54
CA VAL A 304 -23.38 -6.26 -29.15
C VAL A 304 -21.88 -6.45 -29.10
N ASN A 305 -21.26 -5.97 -28.01
CA ASN A 305 -19.87 -6.29 -27.66
C ASN A 305 -19.84 -7.55 -26.80
N SER A 306 -18.64 -8.04 -26.46
CA SER A 306 -18.48 -9.27 -25.68
C SER A 306 -19.16 -9.22 -24.31
N PHE A 307 -19.13 -8.07 -23.60
CA PHE A 307 -19.81 -7.90 -22.32
C PHE A 307 -21.34 -8.02 -22.46
N ASP A 308 -21.93 -7.32 -23.44
CA ASP A 308 -23.38 -7.36 -23.66
C ASP A 308 -23.87 -8.69 -24.22
N LEU A 309 -23.06 -9.36 -25.05
CA LEU A 309 -23.38 -10.72 -25.54
C LEU A 309 -23.54 -11.69 -24.35
N VAL A 310 -22.53 -11.78 -23.48
CA VAL A 310 -22.58 -12.64 -22.29
C VAL A 310 -23.69 -12.23 -21.34
N ARG A 311 -23.86 -10.91 -21.12
CA ARG A 311 -24.89 -10.36 -20.24
C ARG A 311 -26.30 -10.79 -20.65
N ILE A 312 -26.64 -10.63 -21.92
CA ILE A 312 -27.98 -10.91 -22.43
C ILE A 312 -28.28 -12.40 -22.33
N HIS A 313 -27.33 -13.26 -22.69
CA HIS A 313 -27.56 -14.70 -22.62
C HIS A 313 -27.63 -15.23 -21.20
N LEU A 314 -26.74 -14.83 -20.29
CA LEU A 314 -26.71 -15.38 -18.95
C LEU A 314 -27.72 -14.73 -17.99
N TYR A 315 -28.01 -13.46 -18.20
CA TYR A 315 -28.78 -12.66 -17.22
C TYR A 315 -29.97 -11.92 -17.82
N GLY A 316 -30.19 -11.96 -19.14
CA GLY A 316 -31.26 -11.21 -19.80
C GLY A 316 -32.67 -11.52 -19.27
N ALA A 317 -32.91 -12.73 -18.80
CA ALA A 317 -34.15 -13.09 -18.15
C ALA A 317 -34.51 -12.26 -16.91
N GLN A 318 -33.50 -11.72 -16.21
CA GLN A 318 -33.70 -10.87 -15.03
C GLN A 318 -34.30 -9.50 -15.38
N ASP A 319 -34.30 -9.12 -16.66
CA ASP A 319 -34.82 -7.83 -17.12
C ASP A 319 -36.30 -7.88 -17.48
N GLU A 320 -36.96 -9.02 -17.30
CA GLU A 320 -38.34 -9.24 -17.76
C GLU A 320 -39.34 -8.23 -17.22
N ASP A 321 -39.19 -7.80 -15.95
CA ASP A 321 -40.04 -6.84 -15.29
C ASP A 321 -39.57 -5.39 -15.48
N ALA A 322 -38.47 -5.17 -16.19
CA ALA A 322 -37.93 -3.84 -16.43
C ALA A 322 -38.79 -3.07 -17.44
N LYS A 323 -39.01 -1.77 -17.19
CA LYS A 323 -39.69 -0.89 -18.15
C LYS A 323 -38.87 -0.79 -19.45
N THR A 324 -39.58 -0.67 -20.57
CA THR A 324 -39.02 -0.67 -21.92
C THR A 324 -37.99 0.46 -22.18
N ASP A 325 -38.08 1.55 -21.39
CA ASP A 325 -37.21 2.72 -21.47
C ASP A 325 -36.10 2.75 -20.40
N THR A 326 -35.95 1.65 -19.64
CA THR A 326 -34.89 1.57 -18.59
C THR A 326 -33.52 1.61 -19.24
N PRO A 327 -32.62 2.55 -18.87
CA PRO A 327 -31.24 2.57 -19.36
C PRO A 327 -30.52 1.27 -19.06
N VAL A 328 -29.73 0.78 -20.01
CA VAL A 328 -29.01 -0.51 -19.91
C VAL A 328 -28.20 -0.64 -18.60
N ASN A 329 -27.52 0.41 -18.18
CA ASN A 329 -26.71 0.43 -16.96
C ASN A 329 -27.53 0.34 -15.65
N ARG A 330 -28.85 0.38 -15.72
CA ARG A 330 -29.78 0.24 -14.58
C ARG A 330 -30.48 -1.10 -14.57
N LEU A 331 -30.34 -1.88 -15.61
CA LEU A 331 -30.95 -3.20 -15.73
C LEU A 331 -30.39 -4.19 -14.69
N PRO A 332 -31.22 -5.10 -14.15
CA PRO A 332 -30.75 -6.18 -13.29
C PRO A 332 -29.64 -7.04 -13.92
N SER A 333 -29.80 -7.42 -15.19
CA SER A 333 -28.81 -8.17 -15.98
C SER A 333 -27.45 -7.47 -16.02
N TYR A 334 -27.43 -6.14 -16.15
CA TYR A 334 -26.20 -5.35 -16.21
C TYR A 334 -25.45 -5.40 -14.88
N LYS A 335 -26.15 -5.32 -13.77
CA LYS A 335 -25.55 -5.43 -12.42
C LYS A 335 -25.00 -6.84 -12.18
N ALA A 336 -25.73 -7.87 -12.59
CA ALA A 336 -25.29 -9.26 -12.47
C ALA A 336 -24.04 -9.52 -13.30
N MET A 337 -24.00 -9.02 -14.51
CA MET A 337 -22.80 -9.14 -15.39
C MET A 337 -21.61 -8.35 -14.86
N GLN A 338 -21.84 -7.14 -14.33
CA GLN A 338 -20.78 -6.38 -13.65
C GLN A 338 -20.18 -7.18 -12.49
N GLN A 339 -21.01 -7.80 -11.66
CA GLN A 339 -20.54 -8.59 -10.53
C GLN A 339 -19.75 -9.81 -10.98
N ARG A 340 -20.14 -10.47 -12.07
CA ARG A 340 -19.37 -11.56 -12.69
C ARG A 340 -18.02 -11.09 -13.16
N ALA A 341 -17.98 -10.00 -13.95
CA ALA A 341 -16.74 -9.42 -14.47
C ALA A 341 -15.79 -8.95 -13.37
N GLN A 342 -16.32 -8.45 -12.25
CA GLN A 342 -15.54 -8.06 -11.06
C GLN A 342 -14.83 -9.24 -10.39
N ASN A 343 -15.41 -10.42 -10.45
CA ASN A 343 -14.84 -11.63 -9.85
C ASN A 343 -13.93 -12.40 -10.83
N ASP A 344 -13.91 -11.99 -12.08
CA ASP A 344 -13.12 -12.63 -13.13
C ASP A 344 -11.64 -12.25 -13.00
N GLU A 345 -10.77 -13.26 -12.99
CA GLU A 345 -9.32 -13.11 -12.77
C GLU A 345 -8.63 -12.39 -13.94
N VAL A 346 -9.04 -12.71 -15.17
CA VAL A 346 -8.45 -12.12 -16.39
C VAL A 346 -8.82 -10.64 -16.49
N VAL A 347 -10.07 -10.29 -16.15
CA VAL A 347 -10.55 -8.89 -16.12
C VAL A 347 -9.84 -8.07 -15.05
N LYS A 348 -9.62 -8.63 -13.84
CA LYS A 348 -8.84 -7.96 -12.79
C LYS A 348 -7.42 -7.64 -13.23
N LYS A 349 -6.77 -8.63 -13.83
CA LYS A 349 -5.43 -8.48 -14.39
C LYS A 349 -5.38 -7.40 -15.46
N GLN A 350 -6.36 -7.40 -16.37
CA GLN A 350 -6.47 -6.40 -17.42
C GLN A 350 -6.62 -4.98 -16.87
N LEU A 351 -7.45 -4.80 -15.83
CA LEU A 351 -7.62 -3.50 -15.15
C LEU A 351 -6.31 -2.94 -14.58
N ILE A 352 -5.48 -3.82 -13.99
CA ILE A 352 -4.18 -3.40 -13.44
C ILE A 352 -3.21 -3.04 -14.55
N ASN A 353 -3.14 -3.87 -15.60
CA ASN A 353 -2.26 -3.63 -16.74
C ASN A 353 -2.58 -2.31 -17.46
N ASP A 354 -3.86 -1.99 -17.65
CA ASP A 354 -4.29 -0.74 -18.24
C ASP A 354 -3.78 0.47 -17.42
N LYS A 355 -3.97 0.42 -16.09
CA LYS A 355 -3.54 1.48 -15.18
C LYS A 355 -2.01 1.59 -15.06
N MET A 356 -1.29 0.47 -15.08
CA MET A 356 0.17 0.48 -15.11
C MET A 356 0.70 1.12 -16.39
N SER A 357 0.09 0.83 -17.53
CA SER A 357 0.46 1.46 -18.80
C SER A 357 0.28 2.97 -18.79
N ASP A 358 -0.84 3.46 -18.23
CA ASP A 358 -1.09 4.89 -18.06
C ASP A 358 -0.08 5.54 -17.11
N ALA A 359 0.31 4.84 -16.04
CA ALA A 359 1.23 5.34 -15.03
C ALA A 359 2.71 5.38 -15.49
N MET A 360 3.10 4.60 -16.50
CA MET A 360 4.46 4.62 -17.06
C MET A 360 4.90 5.99 -17.58
N GLN A 361 3.98 6.89 -17.90
CA GLN A 361 4.29 8.25 -18.32
C GLN A 361 4.75 9.15 -17.17
N ASP A 362 4.44 8.80 -15.93
CA ASP A 362 4.65 9.62 -14.74
C ASP A 362 5.73 9.10 -13.78
N PHE A 363 6.19 7.87 -13.97
CA PHE A 363 7.21 7.23 -13.14
C PHE A 363 8.33 6.64 -14.00
N ASP A 364 9.58 6.81 -13.55
CA ASP A 364 10.78 6.52 -14.33
C ASP A 364 10.96 5.04 -14.74
N GLU A 365 10.55 4.12 -13.89
CA GLU A 365 10.68 2.67 -14.15
C GLU A 365 9.52 1.92 -13.46
N ILE A 366 8.54 1.44 -14.20
CA ILE A 366 7.52 0.52 -13.71
C ILE A 366 7.77 -0.87 -14.32
N VAL A 367 7.89 -1.87 -13.47
CA VAL A 367 7.97 -3.28 -13.87
C VAL A 367 6.57 -3.85 -13.86
N ASN A 368 6.13 -4.35 -15.01
CA ASN A 368 4.87 -5.09 -15.12
C ASN A 368 5.13 -6.56 -14.80
N SER A 369 4.29 -7.18 -13.98
CA SER A 369 4.40 -8.60 -13.68
C SER A 369 3.09 -9.33 -13.95
N ASP A 370 3.21 -10.58 -14.32
CA ASP A 370 2.13 -11.51 -14.65
C ASP A 370 1.61 -12.27 -13.40
N ASP A 371 1.92 -11.80 -12.20
CA ASP A 371 1.69 -12.53 -10.96
C ASP A 371 0.19 -12.58 -10.56
N ALA A 372 -0.26 -13.76 -10.17
CA ALA A 372 -1.63 -14.08 -9.75
C ALA A 372 -2.10 -13.37 -8.45
N TRP A 373 -1.23 -12.60 -7.77
CA TRP A 373 -1.59 -11.92 -6.53
C TRP A 373 -2.68 -10.85 -6.70
N SER A 374 -2.78 -10.29 -7.91
CA SER A 374 -3.78 -9.28 -8.24
C SER A 374 -5.23 -9.80 -8.15
N GLU A 375 -5.38 -11.11 -8.32
CA GLU A 375 -6.66 -11.84 -8.21
C GLU A 375 -7.23 -11.78 -6.80
N THR A 376 -6.37 -11.64 -5.79
CA THR A 376 -6.75 -11.58 -4.37
C THR A 376 -7.29 -10.21 -3.95
N LEU A 377 -7.17 -9.17 -4.80
CA LEU A 377 -7.68 -7.83 -4.49
C LEU A 377 -9.21 -7.79 -4.53
N GLU A 378 -9.81 -7.22 -3.49
CA GLU A 378 -11.24 -6.95 -3.45
C GLU A 378 -11.59 -5.74 -4.32
N ILE A 379 -12.63 -5.88 -5.16
CA ILE A 379 -13.16 -4.85 -6.05
C ILE A 379 -14.52 -4.35 -5.54
N THR A 380 -14.79 -3.07 -5.71
CA THR A 380 -16.07 -2.44 -5.39
C THR A 380 -17.10 -2.73 -6.48
N SER A 381 -18.41 -2.51 -6.18
CA SER A 381 -19.48 -2.62 -7.19
C SER A 381 -19.32 -1.69 -8.41
N LYS A 382 -18.44 -0.69 -8.33
CA LYS A 382 -18.12 0.21 -9.45
C LYS A 382 -16.95 -0.25 -10.31
N GLY A 383 -16.33 -1.40 -10.01
CA GLY A 383 -15.18 -1.92 -10.74
C GLY A 383 -13.85 -1.26 -10.35
N THR A 384 -13.78 -0.55 -9.23
CA THR A 384 -12.55 0.00 -8.67
C THR A 384 -12.05 -0.89 -7.54
N PHE A 385 -10.75 -0.88 -7.24
CA PHE A 385 -10.22 -1.59 -6.08
C PHE A 385 -10.73 -0.98 -4.78
N LYS A 386 -11.11 -1.83 -3.85
CA LYS A 386 -11.63 -1.39 -2.56
C LYS A 386 -10.51 -0.73 -1.75
N ALA A 387 -10.74 0.52 -1.31
CA ALA A 387 -9.81 1.23 -0.43
C ALA A 387 -9.87 0.63 0.99
N SER A 388 -9.24 -0.53 1.18
CA SER A 388 -9.13 -1.25 2.46
C SER A 388 -7.67 -1.46 2.84
N ILE A 389 -7.37 -1.58 4.14
CA ILE A 389 -6.02 -1.89 4.61
C ILE A 389 -5.52 -3.21 4.01
N PRO A 390 -6.29 -4.31 3.99
CA PRO A 390 -5.85 -5.56 3.37
C PRO A 390 -5.45 -5.42 1.90
N ASN A 391 -6.23 -4.72 1.06
CA ASN A 391 -5.86 -4.51 -0.33
C ASN A 391 -4.55 -3.74 -0.46
N ILE A 392 -4.36 -2.68 0.32
CA ILE A 392 -3.14 -1.89 0.29
C ILE A 392 -1.94 -2.73 0.76
N GLU A 393 -2.10 -3.54 1.81
CA GLU A 393 -1.04 -4.46 2.25
C GLU A 393 -0.67 -5.49 1.18
N ILE A 394 -1.66 -6.06 0.48
CA ILE A 394 -1.42 -7.00 -0.62
C ILE A 394 -0.61 -6.31 -1.73
N ILE A 395 -0.97 -5.08 -2.10
CA ILE A 395 -0.23 -4.27 -3.07
C ILE A 395 1.21 -4.05 -2.60
N LEU A 396 1.41 -3.55 -1.37
CA LEU A 396 2.75 -3.26 -0.85
C LEU A 396 3.65 -4.50 -0.75
N ARG A 397 3.07 -5.70 -0.57
CA ARG A 397 3.83 -6.96 -0.48
C ARG A 397 4.14 -7.58 -1.82
N ASN A 398 3.32 -7.35 -2.84
CA ASN A 398 3.37 -8.13 -4.07
C ASN A 398 3.65 -7.30 -5.32
N ASP A 399 3.27 -6.02 -5.36
CA ASP A 399 3.60 -5.14 -6.49
C ASP A 399 5.13 -5.18 -6.73
N PRO A 400 5.60 -5.55 -7.92
CA PRO A 400 7.02 -5.73 -8.22
C PRO A 400 7.86 -4.49 -7.97
N ASN A 401 7.25 -3.30 -8.03
CA ASN A 401 7.92 -2.03 -7.78
C ASN A 401 8.04 -1.69 -6.27
N LEU A 402 7.22 -2.31 -5.42
CA LEU A 402 7.13 -2.04 -3.97
C LEU A 402 7.56 -3.23 -3.10
N LYS A 403 7.48 -4.45 -3.64
CA LYS A 403 7.79 -5.70 -2.93
C LYS A 403 9.16 -5.66 -2.28
N GLY A 404 9.19 -5.82 -0.95
CA GLY A 404 10.42 -5.85 -0.17
C GLY A 404 11.15 -4.50 -0.07
N LYS A 405 10.51 -3.39 -0.47
CA LYS A 405 11.12 -2.06 -0.41
C LYS A 405 10.85 -1.32 0.89
N ILE A 406 9.82 -1.69 1.62
CA ILE A 406 9.42 -1.05 2.86
C ILE A 406 9.73 -2.00 4.00
N ALA A 407 10.60 -1.58 4.93
CA ALA A 407 11.02 -2.40 6.06
C ALA A 407 11.15 -1.54 7.33
N PHE A 408 10.99 -2.17 8.49
CA PHE A 408 11.23 -1.55 9.78
C PHE A 408 12.65 -1.90 10.27
N ASN A 409 13.46 -0.88 10.48
CA ASN A 409 14.78 -1.06 11.07
C ASN A 409 14.66 -1.10 12.59
N GLU A 410 14.83 -2.28 13.20
CA GLU A 410 14.73 -2.49 14.65
C GLU A 410 15.81 -1.75 15.45
N PHE A 411 16.91 -1.41 14.80
CA PHE A 411 18.03 -0.72 15.42
C PHE A 411 17.83 0.79 15.51
N THR A 412 17.33 1.40 14.43
CA THR A 412 16.99 2.84 14.39
C THR A 412 15.57 3.12 14.87
N LYS A 413 14.73 2.08 14.97
CA LYS A 413 13.29 2.19 15.23
C LYS A 413 12.54 3.04 14.21
N GLN A 414 12.95 2.97 12.94
CA GLN A 414 12.39 3.76 11.85
C GLN A 414 12.03 2.87 10.67
N ILE A 415 11.08 3.34 9.88
CA ILE A 415 10.76 2.72 8.58
C ILE A 415 11.82 3.18 7.58
N GLU A 416 12.29 2.26 6.77
CA GLU A 416 13.29 2.49 5.73
C GLU A 416 12.84 1.99 4.37
N CYS A 417 13.30 2.67 3.33
CA CYS A 417 13.16 2.26 1.94
C CYS A 417 14.42 1.47 1.53
N LEU A 418 14.23 0.21 1.16
CA LEU A 418 15.32 -0.70 0.79
C LEU A 418 15.54 -0.71 -0.74
N GLY A 419 16.08 0.35 -1.29
CA GLY A 419 16.45 0.43 -2.69
C GLY A 419 15.55 1.30 -3.57
N LYS A 420 15.48 0.99 -4.86
CA LYS A 420 14.69 1.77 -5.83
C LYS A 420 13.19 1.62 -5.62
N VAL A 421 12.48 2.73 -5.76
CA VAL A 421 11.01 2.81 -5.83
C VAL A 421 10.63 3.69 -7.01
N PRO A 422 9.40 3.62 -7.56
CA PRO A 422 9.00 4.34 -8.77
C PRO A 422 9.27 5.86 -8.78
N TRP A 423 9.26 6.48 -7.62
CA TRP A 423 9.51 7.92 -7.44
C TRP A 423 10.94 8.26 -6.98
N ASN A 424 11.78 7.25 -6.77
CA ASN A 424 13.18 7.45 -6.40
C ASN A 424 14.04 6.26 -6.84
N THR A 425 14.80 6.47 -7.90
CA THR A 425 15.64 5.45 -8.54
C THR A 425 16.99 5.22 -7.86
N ASN A 426 17.30 5.94 -6.77
CA ASN A 426 18.51 5.72 -5.98
C ASN A 426 18.49 4.37 -5.28
N PHE A 427 19.55 3.59 -5.47
CA PHE A 427 19.67 2.21 -4.95
C PHE A 427 20.03 2.11 -3.47
N LYS A 428 20.23 3.23 -2.77
CA LYS A 428 20.70 3.24 -1.40
C LYS A 428 19.53 3.07 -0.43
N THR A 429 19.69 2.20 0.56
CA THR A 429 18.83 2.17 1.73
C THR A 429 18.82 3.53 2.39
N ARG A 430 17.65 4.04 2.68
CA ARG A 430 17.44 5.35 3.30
C ARG A 430 16.22 5.36 4.20
N GLN A 431 16.17 6.29 5.10
CA GLN A 431 15.00 6.52 5.93
C GLN A 431 13.79 6.88 5.04
N TRP A 432 12.62 6.32 5.38
CA TRP A 432 11.34 6.71 4.80
C TRP A 432 10.95 8.10 5.28
N GLN A 433 10.56 8.96 4.35
CA GLN A 433 10.25 10.37 4.60
C GLN A 433 8.78 10.69 4.27
N ASP A 434 8.28 11.84 4.76
CA ASP A 434 6.92 12.32 4.43
C ASP A 434 6.68 12.46 2.92
N GLY A 435 7.74 12.75 2.16
CA GLY A 435 7.71 12.75 0.70
C GLY A 435 7.41 11.38 0.10
N ASP A 436 7.89 10.31 0.72
CA ASP A 436 7.61 8.95 0.28
C ASP A 436 6.16 8.56 0.53
N ASP A 437 5.57 8.99 1.65
CA ASP A 437 4.15 8.81 1.94
C ASP A 437 3.27 9.45 0.86
N SER A 438 3.65 10.64 0.39
CA SER A 438 2.92 11.38 -0.62
C SER A 438 3.08 10.74 -2.00
N SER A 439 4.28 10.32 -2.36
CA SER A 439 4.59 9.67 -3.63
C SER A 439 3.99 8.27 -3.72
N LEU A 440 4.03 7.49 -2.64
CA LEU A 440 3.37 6.20 -2.59
C LEU A 440 1.85 6.34 -2.75
N ARG A 441 1.23 7.31 -2.10
CA ARG A 441 -0.21 7.58 -2.28
C ARG A 441 -0.52 7.91 -3.73
N SER A 442 0.26 8.79 -4.36
CA SER A 442 0.09 9.11 -5.77
C SER A 442 0.24 7.88 -6.67
N TYR A 443 1.22 7.02 -6.38
CA TYR A 443 1.42 5.77 -7.10
C TYR A 443 0.23 4.82 -6.96
N ILE A 444 -0.24 4.58 -5.72
CA ILE A 444 -1.38 3.69 -5.45
C ILE A 444 -2.67 4.26 -6.06
N GLU A 445 -2.85 5.59 -6.01
CA GLU A 445 -3.99 6.27 -6.61
C GLU A 445 -4.01 6.10 -8.13
N LYS A 446 -2.89 6.32 -8.80
CA LYS A 446 -2.80 6.23 -10.25
C LYS A 446 -2.99 4.81 -10.79
N ILE A 447 -2.38 3.82 -10.14
CA ILE A 447 -2.41 2.43 -10.62
C ILE A 447 -3.64 1.67 -10.13
N TYR A 448 -4.02 1.87 -8.87
CA TYR A 448 -5.06 1.06 -8.23
C TYR A 448 -6.35 1.84 -7.94
N ASP A 449 -6.39 3.15 -8.24
CA ASP A 449 -7.54 4.02 -7.96
C ASP A 449 -7.97 4.00 -6.47
N ILE A 450 -6.98 3.88 -5.57
CA ILE A 450 -7.20 3.83 -4.13
C ILE A 450 -6.82 5.17 -3.48
N HIS A 451 -7.84 5.88 -2.98
CA HIS A 451 -7.71 7.20 -2.35
C HIS A 451 -8.01 7.12 -0.85
N HIS A 452 -7.03 6.83 -0.01
CA HIS A 452 -7.24 6.83 1.45
C HIS A 452 -5.95 6.98 2.25
N SER A 453 -5.56 8.19 2.61
CA SER A 453 -4.27 8.51 3.28
C SER A 453 -4.05 7.77 4.61
N GLY A 454 -5.06 7.70 5.48
CA GLY A 454 -4.95 7.02 6.77
C GLY A 454 -4.71 5.52 6.64
N LYS A 455 -5.50 4.84 5.79
CA LYS A 455 -5.33 3.38 5.57
C LYS A 455 -4.02 3.05 4.89
N THR A 456 -3.55 3.92 3.98
CA THR A 456 -2.23 3.75 3.36
C THR A 456 -1.13 3.82 4.41
N LYS A 457 -1.19 4.77 5.34
CA LYS A 457 -0.23 4.89 6.43
C LYS A 457 -0.25 3.67 7.36
N ASP A 458 -1.44 3.20 7.74
CA ASP A 458 -1.58 2.00 8.57
C ASP A 458 -1.00 0.76 7.87
N ALA A 459 -1.24 0.60 6.58
CA ALA A 459 -0.70 -0.49 5.77
C ALA A 459 0.82 -0.42 5.62
N ILE A 460 1.40 0.78 5.44
CA ILE A 460 2.87 0.99 5.43
C ILE A 460 3.48 0.49 6.74
N ILE A 461 2.93 0.91 7.87
CA ILE A 461 3.42 0.50 9.19
C ILE A 461 3.32 -1.02 9.35
N SER A 462 2.18 -1.61 9.01
CA SER A 462 1.95 -3.05 9.09
C SER A 462 2.94 -3.84 8.24
N VAL A 463 3.13 -3.46 6.99
CA VAL A 463 4.07 -4.14 6.07
C VAL A 463 5.51 -3.93 6.49
N ALA A 464 5.88 -2.72 6.93
CA ALA A 464 7.22 -2.44 7.43
C ALA A 464 7.57 -3.33 8.64
N MET A 465 6.65 -3.48 9.60
CA MET A 465 6.84 -4.32 10.79
C MET A 465 6.98 -5.80 10.44
N GLN A 466 6.29 -6.29 9.42
CA GLN A 466 6.44 -7.67 8.94
C GLN A 466 7.78 -7.91 8.24
N ASN A 467 8.35 -6.87 7.64
CA ASN A 467 9.66 -6.88 7.02
C ASN A 467 10.73 -6.29 7.95
N ALA A 468 10.54 -6.43 9.27
CA ALA A 468 11.49 -5.92 10.24
C ALA A 468 12.86 -6.61 10.10
N TYR A 469 13.94 -5.83 10.23
CA TYR A 469 15.29 -6.31 10.17
C TYR A 469 16.18 -5.55 11.12
N HIS A 470 17.33 -6.13 11.48
CA HIS A 470 18.29 -5.52 12.38
C HIS A 470 19.68 -5.46 11.72
N PRO A 471 20.12 -4.31 11.19
CA PRO A 471 21.28 -4.24 10.32
C PRO A 471 22.58 -4.71 11.00
N VAL A 472 22.76 -4.45 12.29
CA VAL A 472 23.96 -4.88 13.03
C VAL A 472 23.93 -6.38 13.29
N ARG A 473 22.78 -6.97 13.66
CA ARG A 473 22.65 -8.43 13.82
C ARG A 473 22.86 -9.15 12.50
N ASP A 474 22.30 -8.63 11.42
CA ASP A 474 22.46 -9.18 10.07
C ASP A 474 23.94 -9.14 9.61
N TYR A 475 24.64 -8.05 9.95
CA TYR A 475 26.08 -7.93 9.73
C TYR A 475 26.84 -8.97 10.52
N LEU A 476 26.62 -9.08 11.85
CA LEU A 476 27.30 -10.01 12.73
C LEU A 476 27.02 -11.49 12.38
N ASN A 477 25.86 -11.77 11.80
CA ASN A 477 25.52 -13.13 11.36
C ASN A 477 26.18 -13.52 10.03
N LYS A 478 26.67 -12.55 9.26
CA LYS A 478 27.37 -12.78 7.99
C LYS A 478 28.88 -12.99 8.16
N ILE A 479 29.44 -12.61 9.30
CA ILE A 479 30.87 -12.75 9.58
C ILE A 479 31.13 -13.97 10.46
N SER A 480 32.24 -14.62 10.22
CA SER A 480 32.74 -15.77 11.02
C SER A 480 34.18 -15.56 11.37
N TRP A 481 34.58 -15.96 12.61
CA TRP A 481 35.91 -15.80 13.08
C TRP A 481 36.86 -16.88 12.47
N ASP A 482 38.02 -16.44 12.04
CA ASP A 482 39.05 -17.30 11.44
C ASP A 482 39.97 -18.02 12.47
N GLY A 483 39.71 -17.83 13.78
CA GLY A 483 40.45 -18.42 14.87
C GLY A 483 41.72 -17.66 15.28
N HIS A 484 42.10 -16.57 14.61
CA HIS A 484 43.25 -15.75 14.98
C HIS A 484 42.87 -14.60 15.91
N LYS A 485 43.51 -14.54 17.07
CA LYS A 485 43.29 -13.51 18.09
C LYS A 485 43.81 -12.14 17.65
N ARG A 486 42.89 -11.16 17.56
CA ARG A 486 43.16 -9.75 17.19
C ARG A 486 42.59 -8.79 18.19
N LEU A 487 41.47 -9.15 18.79
CA LEU A 487 40.60 -8.31 19.61
C LEU A 487 41.36 -7.68 20.79
N GLU A 488 42.03 -8.51 21.59
CA GLU A 488 42.75 -8.11 22.80
C GLU A 488 43.93 -7.14 22.50
N LYS A 489 44.51 -7.21 21.30
CA LYS A 489 45.62 -6.37 20.88
C LYS A 489 45.24 -5.17 20.03
N LEU A 490 43.95 -4.89 19.85
CA LEU A 490 43.47 -3.81 18.98
C LEU A 490 44.09 -2.45 19.35
N PHE A 491 43.92 -2.00 20.59
CA PHE A 491 44.41 -0.70 21.01
C PHE A 491 45.93 -0.68 21.26
N ILE A 492 46.51 -1.82 21.59
CA ILE A 492 47.97 -2.01 21.68
C ILE A 492 48.61 -1.75 20.32
N LYS A 493 48.15 -2.45 19.30
CA LYS A 493 48.73 -2.40 17.94
C LYS A 493 48.53 -1.03 17.26
N TYR A 494 47.34 -0.45 17.35
CA TYR A 494 46.98 0.72 16.56
C TYR A 494 47.08 2.05 17.32
N LEU A 495 47.08 2.04 18.65
CA LEU A 495 47.16 3.26 19.48
C LEU A 495 48.34 3.23 20.46
N GLY A 496 49.16 2.18 20.47
CA GLY A 496 50.34 2.04 21.33
C GLY A 496 50.01 1.96 22.82
N VAL A 497 48.82 1.43 23.16
CA VAL A 497 48.45 1.13 24.56
C VAL A 497 49.46 0.09 25.10
N GLU A 498 49.76 0.17 26.37
CA GLU A 498 50.70 -0.78 27.01
C GLU A 498 50.12 -2.21 27.00
N ASP A 499 50.98 -3.20 26.66
CA ASP A 499 50.59 -4.60 26.59
C ASP A 499 50.55 -5.24 27.97
N THR A 500 49.50 -4.92 28.74
CA THR A 500 49.21 -5.51 30.05
C THR A 500 47.97 -6.40 30.01
N GLU A 501 47.83 -7.28 31.00
CA GLU A 501 46.69 -8.18 31.08
C GLU A 501 45.36 -7.40 31.26
N VAL A 502 45.36 -6.33 32.07
CA VAL A 502 44.21 -5.49 32.31
C VAL A 502 43.76 -4.79 31.03
N ASN A 503 44.69 -4.28 30.20
CA ASN A 503 44.36 -3.60 28.95
C ASN A 503 43.81 -4.55 27.89
N ARG A 504 44.36 -5.75 27.77
CA ARG A 504 43.84 -6.82 26.89
C ARG A 504 42.42 -7.23 27.32
N THR A 505 42.24 -7.49 28.63
CA THR A 505 40.97 -7.95 29.17
C THR A 505 39.88 -6.89 29.06
N THR A 506 40.17 -5.62 29.34
CA THR A 506 39.20 -4.53 29.20
C THR A 506 38.86 -4.26 27.75
N THR A 507 39.81 -4.38 26.81
CA THR A 507 39.51 -4.30 25.37
C THR A 507 38.55 -5.42 24.95
N LYS A 508 38.86 -6.67 25.34
CA LYS A 508 38.02 -7.81 25.05
C LYS A 508 36.60 -7.64 25.58
N LYS A 509 36.45 -7.31 26.88
CA LYS A 509 35.16 -7.16 27.52
C LYS A 509 34.36 -6.01 26.95
N ALA A 510 34.96 -4.87 26.64
CA ALA A 510 34.26 -3.71 26.08
C ALA A 510 33.66 -4.00 24.68
N LEU A 511 34.43 -4.67 23.81
CA LEU A 511 33.94 -5.00 22.47
C LEU A 511 32.97 -6.20 22.51
N THR A 512 33.16 -7.16 23.38
CA THR A 512 32.21 -8.25 23.65
C THR A 512 30.88 -7.68 24.18
N ALA A 513 30.91 -6.64 25.03
CA ALA A 513 29.74 -5.92 25.48
C ALA A 513 29.01 -5.22 24.33
N GLY A 514 29.72 -4.76 23.31
CA GLY A 514 29.11 -4.25 22.07
C GLY A 514 28.27 -5.30 21.38
N ILE A 515 28.72 -6.55 21.33
CA ILE A 515 27.94 -7.68 20.81
C ILE A 515 26.73 -7.96 21.72
N ALA A 516 26.97 -8.10 23.03
CA ALA A 516 25.91 -8.39 24.01
C ALA A 516 24.77 -7.36 23.94
N ARG A 517 25.08 -6.08 23.85
CA ARG A 517 24.10 -4.98 23.76
C ARG A 517 23.22 -5.06 22.51
N VAL A 518 23.71 -5.61 21.40
CA VAL A 518 22.95 -5.80 20.17
C VAL A 518 22.13 -7.09 20.23
N MET A 519 22.71 -8.18 20.75
CA MET A 519 22.03 -9.48 20.83
C MET A 519 20.97 -9.51 21.94
N GLU A 520 21.28 -8.89 23.08
CA GLU A 520 20.43 -8.76 24.27
C GLU A 520 20.27 -7.27 24.63
N PRO A 521 19.42 -6.51 23.90
CA PRO A 521 19.24 -5.09 24.16
C PRO A 521 18.89 -4.81 25.61
N GLY A 522 19.61 -3.85 26.23
CA GLY A 522 19.43 -3.51 27.63
C GLY A 522 20.21 -4.37 28.62
N CYS A 523 21.02 -5.33 28.17
CA CYS A 523 21.91 -6.06 29.06
C CYS A 523 22.81 -5.11 29.88
N LYS A 524 23.19 -5.54 31.08
CA LYS A 524 23.97 -4.70 32.00
C LYS A 524 25.42 -4.58 31.54
N PHE A 525 25.82 -3.38 31.22
CA PHE A 525 27.22 -2.99 31.00
C PHE A 525 27.40 -1.54 31.40
N ASP A 526 27.96 -1.31 32.62
CA ASP A 526 28.03 0.01 33.25
C ASP A 526 29.39 0.68 33.04
N TYR A 527 30.25 0.10 32.23
CA TYR A 527 31.62 0.53 32.03
C TYR A 527 31.80 1.31 30.73
N MET A 528 32.79 2.21 30.73
CA MET A 528 33.21 2.98 29.57
C MET A 528 34.73 2.91 29.44
N LEU A 529 35.25 2.26 28.40
CA LEU A 529 36.63 2.30 28.04
C LEU A 529 37.01 3.73 27.65
N THR A 530 38.10 4.28 28.23
CA THR A 530 38.49 5.67 28.06
C THR A 530 39.90 5.76 27.54
N LEU A 531 40.06 6.20 26.29
CA LEU A 531 41.35 6.38 25.62
C LEU A 531 41.90 7.76 25.96
N TYR A 532 42.93 7.79 26.82
CA TYR A 532 43.66 8.98 27.21
C TYR A 532 44.97 9.14 26.45
N GLY A 533 45.33 10.30 25.96
CA GLY A 533 46.61 10.60 25.34
C GLY A 533 46.59 11.73 24.34
N PRO A 534 47.75 12.04 23.68
CA PRO A 534 47.88 13.21 22.84
C PRO A 534 46.85 13.33 21.73
N GLN A 535 46.57 14.58 21.30
CA GLN A 535 45.72 14.82 20.16
C GLN A 535 46.41 14.37 18.85
N GLY A 536 45.64 13.91 17.87
CA GLY A 536 46.13 13.54 16.55
C GLY A 536 46.63 12.10 16.39
N VAL A 537 46.71 11.28 17.47
CA VAL A 537 47.11 9.87 17.41
C VAL A 537 46.14 8.96 16.66
N GLY A 538 44.92 9.42 16.44
CA GLY A 538 43.90 8.66 15.69
C GLY A 538 42.85 7.93 16.54
N LYS A 539 42.65 8.29 17.82
CA LYS A 539 41.64 7.68 18.71
C LYS A 539 40.26 7.62 18.08
N SER A 540 39.67 8.77 17.76
CA SER A 540 38.35 8.89 17.15
C SER A 540 38.27 8.26 15.75
N ALA A 541 39.36 8.37 14.98
CA ALA A 541 39.42 7.78 13.64
C ALA A 541 39.39 6.25 13.68
N LEU A 542 40.05 5.62 14.64
CA LEU A 542 39.98 4.18 14.88
C LEU A 542 38.58 3.74 15.29
N LEU A 543 37.96 4.46 16.23
CA LEU A 543 36.59 4.19 16.70
C LEU A 543 35.59 4.31 15.55
N LYS A 544 35.72 5.34 14.70
CA LYS A 544 34.90 5.53 13.51
C LYS A 544 35.03 4.37 12.52
N LYS A 545 36.24 3.84 12.33
CA LYS A 545 36.43 2.65 11.50
C LYS A 545 35.78 1.41 12.11
N LEU A 546 35.88 1.20 13.42
CA LEU A 546 35.29 0.07 14.13
C LEU A 546 33.77 0.09 14.08
N GLY A 547 33.14 1.24 14.34
CA GLY A 547 31.69 1.38 14.36
C GLY A 547 31.08 1.52 12.97
N GLY A 548 31.87 1.91 11.97
CA GLY A 548 31.43 2.07 10.58
C GLY A 548 30.21 2.99 10.46
N ALA A 549 29.16 2.49 9.81
CA ALA A 549 27.92 3.22 9.63
C ALA A 549 27.12 3.45 10.94
N TRP A 550 27.46 2.75 12.00
CA TRP A 550 26.79 2.78 13.30
C TRP A 550 27.64 3.45 14.38
N PHE A 551 28.63 4.21 13.98
CA PHE A 551 29.44 5.07 14.84
C PHE A 551 28.80 6.45 14.94
N SER A 552 28.86 7.06 16.16
CA SER A 552 28.52 8.45 16.35
C SER A 552 29.45 9.09 17.39
N ASP A 553 29.81 10.34 17.13
CA ASP A 553 30.54 11.25 18.02
C ASP A 553 29.70 12.50 18.37
N SER A 554 28.39 12.46 18.09
CA SER A 554 27.52 13.63 18.12
C SER A 554 26.81 13.84 19.46
N LEU A 555 27.24 13.17 20.55
CA LEU A 555 26.62 13.33 21.87
C LEU A 555 27.09 14.63 22.53
N VAL A 556 26.26 15.68 22.48
CA VAL A 556 26.57 17.01 23.04
C VAL A 556 26.24 17.10 24.53
N SER A 557 25.25 16.36 25.00
CA SER A 557 24.78 16.36 26.40
C SER A 557 24.37 14.95 26.81
N VAL A 558 24.53 14.63 28.10
CA VAL A 558 24.05 13.36 28.70
C VAL A 558 22.72 13.56 29.46
N THR A 559 22.11 14.71 29.35
CA THR A 559 20.83 15.06 30.01
C THR A 559 19.78 15.47 28.98
N GLY A 560 18.52 15.20 29.30
CA GLY A 560 17.41 15.56 28.41
C GLY A 560 17.03 14.44 27.41
N LYS A 561 15.93 14.66 26.70
CA LYS A 561 15.37 13.72 25.72
C LYS A 561 16.30 13.53 24.52
N GLU A 562 16.91 14.62 24.04
CA GLU A 562 17.81 14.62 22.89
C GLU A 562 19.01 13.69 23.08
N ALA A 563 19.51 13.55 24.34
CA ALA A 563 20.57 12.60 24.65
C ALA A 563 20.18 11.13 24.37
N TYR A 564 18.92 10.78 24.60
CA TYR A 564 18.41 9.42 24.35
C TYR A 564 18.07 9.21 22.89
N GLU A 565 17.57 10.23 22.19
CA GLU A 565 17.32 10.18 20.75
C GLU A 565 18.64 10.02 19.96
N ALA A 566 19.72 10.65 20.41
CA ALA A 566 21.04 10.53 19.80
C ALA A 566 21.64 9.11 19.86
N LEU A 567 21.13 8.23 20.74
CA LEU A 567 21.58 6.84 20.85
C LEU A 567 20.87 5.91 19.87
N GLN A 568 19.78 6.35 19.23
CA GLN A 568 19.05 5.49 18.29
C GLN A 568 19.86 5.28 17.02
N GLY A 569 20.02 4.02 16.63
CA GLY A 569 20.82 3.65 15.45
C GLY A 569 22.34 3.77 15.66
N VAL A 570 22.80 3.89 16.89
CA VAL A 570 24.22 3.94 17.22
C VAL A 570 24.63 2.66 17.94
N TRP A 571 25.70 2.04 17.48
CA TRP A 571 26.35 0.87 18.11
C TRP A 571 27.55 1.27 18.95
N LEU A 572 28.40 2.16 18.45
CA LEU A 572 29.56 2.69 19.13
C LEU A 572 29.43 4.22 19.26
N MET A 573 29.19 4.69 20.49
CA MET A 573 29.09 6.10 20.81
C MET A 573 30.41 6.59 21.39
N GLU A 574 31.06 7.52 20.69
CA GLU A 574 32.21 8.23 21.25
C GLU A 574 31.74 9.36 22.13
N MET A 575 32.28 9.39 23.37
CA MET A 575 32.18 10.51 24.26
C MET A 575 33.51 11.29 24.23
N ALA A 576 33.58 12.26 23.33
CA ALA A 576 34.76 13.08 23.14
C ALA A 576 34.90 14.12 24.27
N GLU A 577 36.15 14.49 24.55
CA GLU A 577 36.51 15.56 25.51
C GLU A 577 35.83 15.41 26.87
N LEU A 578 35.99 14.28 27.51
CA LEU A 578 35.47 13.93 28.85
C LEU A 578 35.96 14.89 29.96
N ALA A 579 36.36 16.09 29.64
CA ALA A 579 36.71 17.16 30.56
C ALA A 579 35.45 17.80 31.16
N ALA A 580 34.64 17.02 31.88
CA ALA A 580 33.56 17.57 32.69
C ALA A 580 34.15 18.56 33.69
N THR A 581 33.78 19.79 33.57
CA THR A 581 34.31 20.87 34.44
C THR A 581 33.69 20.90 35.83
N ARG A 582 32.63 20.10 36.03
CA ARG A 582 31.89 20.09 37.32
C ARG A 582 31.63 18.66 37.79
N LYS A 583 31.69 18.42 39.09
CA LYS A 583 31.35 17.13 39.72
C LYS A 583 29.95 16.63 39.36
N ALA A 584 28.98 17.50 39.21
CA ALA A 584 27.63 17.19 38.81
C ALA A 584 27.54 16.60 37.36
N GLU A 585 28.43 17.01 36.48
CA GLU A 585 28.50 16.49 35.09
C GLU A 585 29.04 15.07 35.07
N VAL A 586 30.06 14.75 35.90
CA VAL A 586 30.59 13.39 36.03
C VAL A 586 29.53 12.43 36.57
N GLU A 587 28.76 12.86 37.57
CA GLU A 587 27.63 12.06 38.11
C GLU A 587 26.53 11.87 37.09
N ALA A 588 26.23 12.87 36.29
CA ALA A 588 25.28 12.73 35.17
C ALA A 588 25.79 11.73 34.14
N ILE A 589 27.07 11.74 33.75
CA ILE A 589 27.69 10.79 32.86
C ILE A 589 27.60 9.37 33.45
N LYS A 590 27.97 9.17 34.71
CA LYS A 590 27.88 7.86 35.38
C LYS A 590 26.45 7.31 35.37
N HIS A 591 25.49 8.16 35.72
CA HIS A 591 24.08 7.80 35.68
C HIS A 591 23.63 7.46 34.23
N PHE A 592 24.07 8.25 33.26
CA PHE A 592 23.74 8.03 31.83
C PHE A 592 24.31 6.70 31.32
N ILE A 593 25.59 6.37 31.60
CA ILE A 593 26.22 5.13 31.18
C ILE A 593 25.52 3.90 31.78
N SER A 594 25.10 3.99 33.04
CA SER A 594 24.53 2.88 33.81
C SER A 594 23.10 2.51 33.41
N LYS A 595 22.43 3.32 32.62
CA LYS A 595 21.06 3.01 32.18
C LYS A 595 21.07 1.84 31.22
N GLN A 596 20.10 0.96 31.40
CA GLN A 596 19.84 -0.20 30.53
C GLN A 596 18.74 0.10 29.49
N VAL A 597 17.76 0.93 29.87
CA VAL A 597 16.61 1.27 29.06
C VAL A 597 16.38 2.78 29.13
N ASP A 598 16.21 3.40 27.99
CA ASP A 598 15.79 4.80 27.90
C ASP A 598 14.29 4.84 27.64
N ARG A 599 13.57 5.69 28.38
CA ARG A 599 12.12 5.79 28.29
C ARG A 599 11.73 7.20 27.89
N PHE A 600 11.18 7.33 26.67
CA PHE A 600 10.75 8.62 26.14
C PHE A 600 9.68 8.43 25.06
N ARG A 601 9.04 9.53 24.65
CA ARG A 601 8.10 9.58 23.55
C ARG A 601 8.80 10.11 22.30
N VAL A 602 8.80 9.33 21.22
CA VAL A 602 9.32 9.76 19.92
C VAL A 602 8.58 11.01 19.44
N ALA A 603 9.22 11.87 18.69
CA ALA A 603 8.57 13.02 18.10
C ALA A 603 7.34 12.58 17.27
N TYR A 604 6.19 13.21 17.52
CA TYR A 604 4.88 12.87 16.94
C TYR A 604 4.32 11.48 17.31
N GLY A 605 4.99 10.70 18.13
CA GLY A 605 4.47 9.43 18.66
C GLY A 605 3.32 9.66 19.65
N HIS A 606 2.36 8.73 19.70
CA HIS A 606 1.24 8.79 20.64
C HIS A 606 1.59 8.20 22.01
N TYR A 607 2.53 7.26 22.07
CA TYR A 607 2.88 6.49 23.25
C TYR A 607 4.29 6.80 23.74
N ILE A 608 4.52 6.60 25.05
CA ILE A 608 5.85 6.52 25.63
C ILE A 608 6.33 5.08 25.39
N GLU A 609 7.53 4.95 24.89
CA GLU A 609 8.13 3.65 24.56
C GLU A 609 9.42 3.44 25.35
N ASP A 610 9.75 2.18 25.59
CA ASP A 610 10.99 1.76 26.19
C ASP A 610 11.98 1.38 25.08
N PHE A 611 13.17 2.00 25.14
CA PHE A 611 14.27 1.76 24.22
C PHE A 611 15.43 1.08 24.96
N PRO A 612 15.48 -0.24 24.96
CA PRO A 612 16.63 -0.97 25.52
C PRO A 612 17.89 -0.59 24.77
N ARG A 613 18.95 -0.22 25.51
CA ARG A 613 20.19 0.25 24.91
C ARG A 613 20.92 -0.83 24.14
N GLN A 614 21.36 -0.46 22.94
CA GLN A 614 22.10 -1.33 22.03
C GLN A 614 23.50 -0.82 21.74
N CYS A 615 23.93 0.26 22.40
CA CYS A 615 25.24 0.87 22.21
C CYS A 615 26.18 0.62 23.38
N ILE A 616 27.46 0.71 23.08
CA ILE A 616 28.52 0.89 24.07
C ILE A 616 29.09 2.30 23.96
N PHE A 617 29.65 2.80 25.07
CA PHE A 617 30.30 4.10 25.14
C PHE A 617 31.81 3.92 25.20
N ILE A 618 32.54 4.70 24.41
CA ILE A 618 34.00 4.78 24.49
C ILE A 618 34.38 6.25 24.64
N GLY A 619 35.08 6.58 25.73
CA GLY A 619 35.56 7.90 26.00
C GLY A 619 36.87 8.23 25.30
N THR A 620 37.01 9.47 24.86
CA THR A 620 38.34 9.98 24.40
C THR A 620 38.65 11.28 25.10
N THR A 621 39.91 11.42 25.56
CA THR A 621 40.36 12.63 26.21
C THR A 621 41.87 12.85 26.03
N ASN A 622 42.33 14.11 26.18
CA ASN A 622 43.74 14.48 26.22
C ASN A 622 44.19 14.99 27.60
N LYS A 623 43.30 15.05 28.58
CA LYS A 623 43.58 15.47 29.93
C LYS A 623 43.89 14.26 30.81
N VAL A 624 44.92 14.40 31.70
CA VAL A 624 45.34 13.33 32.62
C VAL A 624 44.27 13.12 33.69
N ASP A 625 43.79 14.21 34.26
CA ASP A 625 42.88 14.31 35.39
C ASP A 625 41.41 14.43 34.97
N PHE A 626 40.94 13.53 34.19
CA PHE A 626 39.54 13.53 33.70
C PHE A 626 38.56 12.89 34.68
N LEU A 627 39.01 12.17 35.69
CA LEU A 627 38.21 11.60 36.76
C LEU A 627 38.21 12.54 37.97
N ARG A 628 37.12 13.26 38.19
CA ARG A 628 36.94 14.21 39.27
C ARG A 628 36.22 13.67 40.50
N ASP A 629 36.03 12.38 40.60
CA ASP A 629 35.30 11.76 41.70
C ASP A 629 36.06 10.59 42.30
N GLU A 630 36.43 10.74 43.58
CA GLU A 630 37.11 9.75 44.37
C GLU A 630 36.31 8.43 44.58
N THR A 631 34.95 8.50 44.42
CA THR A 631 34.05 7.38 44.78
C THR A 631 33.44 6.64 43.63
N GLY A 632 33.55 7.13 42.41
CA GLY A 632 32.82 6.62 41.26
C GLY A 632 33.62 6.27 40.01
N GLY A 633 34.95 6.30 40.08
CA GLY A 633 35.90 6.02 39.00
C GLY A 633 35.74 4.62 38.38
N ARG A 634 35.21 3.64 39.12
CA ARG A 634 35.11 2.23 38.71
C ARG A 634 34.39 2.02 37.38
N ARG A 635 33.58 2.93 36.90
CA ARG A 635 32.89 2.83 35.61
C ARG A 635 33.76 3.15 34.40
N PHE A 636 34.88 3.84 34.67
CA PHE A 636 35.80 4.26 33.62
C PHE A 636 36.99 3.28 33.57
N TRP A 637 37.30 2.78 32.42
CA TRP A 637 38.48 1.95 32.17
C TRP A 637 39.51 2.74 31.37
N PRO A 638 40.38 3.52 32.06
CA PRO A 638 41.41 4.31 31.40
C PRO A 638 42.43 3.44 30.68
N MET A 639 42.75 3.84 29.47
CA MET A 639 43.88 3.28 28.69
C MET A 639 44.73 4.42 28.19
N THR A 640 46.04 4.42 28.54
CA THR A 640 46.97 5.43 28.08
C THR A 640 47.45 5.11 26.67
N VAL A 641 47.20 6.00 25.74
CA VAL A 641 47.63 5.92 24.33
C VAL A 641 49.02 6.55 24.18
N ASN A 642 49.95 5.84 23.56
CA ASN A 642 51.31 6.30 23.36
C ASN A 642 51.72 6.25 21.89
N PRO A 643 51.89 7.41 21.19
CA PRO A 643 52.29 7.45 19.80
C PRO A 643 53.58 6.71 19.49
N GLU A 644 54.55 6.67 20.43
CA GLU A 644 55.85 6.04 20.25
C GLU A 644 55.76 4.51 20.23
N ARG A 645 54.71 3.94 20.80
CA ARG A 645 54.48 2.48 20.85
C ARG A 645 53.55 1.95 19.75
N VAL A 646 53.07 2.83 18.85
CA VAL A 646 52.15 2.43 17.77
C VAL A 646 52.86 1.50 16.80
N GLU A 647 52.43 0.24 16.71
CA GLU A 647 53.03 -0.75 15.81
C GLU A 647 52.57 -0.54 14.37
N VAL A 648 51.29 -0.24 14.16
CA VAL A 648 50.68 -0.06 12.85
C VAL A 648 49.74 1.16 12.88
N ASN A 649 49.93 2.05 11.90
CA ASN A 649 49.04 3.19 11.79
C ASN A 649 47.57 2.74 11.58
N TRP A 650 46.65 3.33 12.32
CA TRP A 650 45.22 3.01 12.27
C TRP A 650 44.62 3.10 10.85
N SER A 651 45.20 3.91 9.95
CA SER A 651 44.73 4.00 8.56
C SER A 651 44.81 2.70 7.80
N LYS A 652 45.75 1.82 8.20
CA LYS A 652 45.98 0.48 7.59
C LYS A 652 45.03 -0.58 8.11
N LEU A 653 44.22 -0.32 9.12
CA LEU A 653 43.16 -1.21 9.59
C LEU A 653 42.12 -1.40 8.46
N THR A 654 42.06 -2.60 7.89
CA THR A 654 41.14 -2.92 6.80
C THR A 654 39.75 -3.33 7.31
N LYS A 655 38.80 -3.36 6.40
CA LYS A 655 37.43 -3.81 6.74
C LYS A 655 37.43 -5.29 7.12
N GLU A 656 38.18 -6.10 6.44
CA GLU A 656 38.33 -7.55 6.71
C GLU A 656 38.85 -7.78 8.13
N GLU A 657 39.85 -7.03 8.58
CA GLU A 657 40.39 -7.11 9.93
C GLU A 657 39.35 -6.64 10.98
N ILE A 658 38.57 -5.60 10.68
CA ILE A 658 37.46 -5.15 11.53
C ILE A 658 36.40 -6.25 11.65
N ASP A 659 36.05 -6.88 10.52
CA ASP A 659 35.07 -7.98 10.48
C ASP A 659 35.56 -9.16 11.35
N GLN A 660 36.87 -9.47 11.34
CA GLN A 660 37.47 -10.51 12.19
C GLN A 660 37.48 -10.12 13.66
N ILE A 661 37.73 -8.85 14.00
CA ILE A 661 37.67 -8.35 15.39
C ILE A 661 36.27 -8.51 15.96
N TRP A 662 35.25 -8.12 15.19
CA TRP A 662 33.85 -8.28 15.62
C TRP A 662 33.41 -9.75 15.65
N ALA A 663 33.89 -10.59 14.73
CA ALA A 663 33.66 -12.03 14.75
C ALA A 663 34.31 -12.70 15.97
N GLU A 664 35.52 -12.29 16.37
CA GLU A 664 36.17 -12.72 17.59
C GLU A 664 35.41 -12.28 18.85
N ALA A 665 34.91 -11.02 18.87
CA ALA A 665 34.07 -10.53 19.96
C ALA A 665 32.78 -11.32 20.09
N LYS A 666 32.14 -11.66 18.95
CA LYS A 666 30.93 -12.49 18.89
C LYS A 666 31.22 -13.89 19.43
N TYR A 667 32.36 -14.49 19.06
CA TYR A 667 32.77 -15.79 19.62
C TYR A 667 32.86 -15.75 21.15
N TYR A 668 33.51 -14.72 21.73
CA TYR A 668 33.58 -14.61 23.19
C TYR A 668 32.20 -14.41 23.82
N TYR A 669 31.31 -13.63 23.22
CA TYR A 669 29.94 -13.51 23.67
C TYR A 669 29.21 -14.87 23.67
N GLU A 670 29.35 -15.67 22.62
CA GLU A 670 28.73 -16.99 22.49
C GLU A 670 29.33 -18.01 23.48
N GLN A 671 30.56 -17.82 23.93
CA GLN A 671 31.21 -18.62 25.00
C GLN A 671 30.80 -18.18 26.41
N GLY A 672 29.97 -17.12 26.54
CA GLY A 672 29.50 -16.64 27.85
C GLY A 672 30.53 -15.78 28.58
N GLU A 673 31.41 -15.06 27.86
CA GLU A 673 32.39 -14.14 28.50
C GLU A 673 31.69 -13.14 29.43
N GLU A 674 32.11 -13.11 30.67
CA GLU A 674 31.64 -12.14 31.66
C GLU A 674 32.06 -10.70 31.28
N LEU A 675 31.15 -9.74 31.42
CA LEU A 675 31.36 -8.34 31.01
C LEU A 675 31.98 -7.45 32.13
N PHE A 676 32.50 -8.03 33.18
CA PHE A 676 33.15 -7.32 34.30
C PHE A 676 34.54 -7.95 34.60
N LEU A 677 35.37 -7.19 35.28
CA LEU A 677 36.68 -7.63 35.65
C LEU A 677 36.59 -8.60 36.85
N ASN A 678 37.55 -9.55 36.91
CA ASN A 678 37.73 -10.33 38.13
C ASN A 678 38.31 -9.47 39.24
N PRO A 679 38.31 -9.88 40.55
CA PRO A 679 38.75 -9.04 41.67
C PRO A 679 40.20 -8.57 41.56
N GLU A 680 41.10 -9.38 41.02
CA GLU A 680 42.52 -9.04 40.86
C GLU A 680 42.72 -7.91 39.84
N LEU A 681 42.14 -8.02 38.68
CA LEU A 681 42.18 -6.99 37.63
C LEU A 681 41.36 -5.74 38.01
N GLU A 682 40.32 -5.87 38.83
CA GLU A 682 39.59 -4.74 39.35
C GLU A 682 40.48 -3.89 40.32
N GLU A 683 41.34 -4.55 41.11
CA GLU A 683 42.27 -3.83 41.97
C GLU A 683 43.38 -3.13 41.17
N GLU A 684 43.95 -3.80 40.16
CA GLU A 684 44.90 -3.17 39.25
C GLU A 684 44.25 -1.98 38.50
N MET A 685 43.00 -2.11 38.05
CA MET A 685 42.25 -1.03 37.42
C MET A 685 42.02 0.15 38.37
N ARG A 686 41.78 -0.07 39.68
CA ARG A 686 41.65 1.01 40.67
C ARG A 686 42.96 1.76 40.79
N SER A 687 44.11 1.08 40.79
CA SER A 687 45.42 1.73 40.79
C SER A 687 45.64 2.60 39.55
N ILE A 688 45.16 2.18 38.37
CA ILE A 688 45.24 2.94 37.15
C ILE A 688 44.28 4.18 37.23
N GLN A 689 43.09 3.97 37.76
CA GLN A 689 42.07 5.06 37.91
C GLN A 689 42.56 6.13 38.85
N SER A 690 43.25 5.80 39.95
CA SER A 690 43.78 6.78 40.91
C SER A 690 44.78 7.77 40.24
N LYS A 691 45.59 7.32 39.28
CA LYS A 691 46.54 8.17 38.53
C LYS A 691 45.85 9.20 37.63
N HIS A 692 44.56 8.97 37.31
CA HIS A 692 43.71 9.87 36.48
C HIS A 692 42.74 10.68 37.33
N THR A 693 42.79 10.54 38.64
CA THR A 693 41.96 11.32 39.56
C THR A 693 42.66 12.63 39.88
N GLU A 694 41.92 13.73 39.80
CA GLU A 694 42.43 15.08 40.17
C GLU A 694 42.85 15.04 41.66
N GLU A 695 44.13 15.33 41.94
CA GLU A 695 44.59 15.44 43.32
C GLU A 695 43.91 16.63 43.97
N SER A 696 43.43 16.42 45.18
CA SER A 696 42.81 17.50 45.96
C SER A 696 43.88 18.56 46.31
N PRO A 697 43.64 19.85 46.11
CA PRO A 697 44.55 20.90 46.52
C PRO A 697 44.88 20.83 48.00
N TYR A 698 44.04 20.12 48.76
CA TYR A 698 44.25 19.95 50.19
C TYR A 698 45.23 18.80 50.52
N THR A 699 45.56 17.90 49.62
CA THR A 699 46.37 16.72 49.89
C THR A 699 47.78 17.12 50.31
N GLY A 700 48.42 18.02 49.57
CA GLY A 700 49.76 18.53 49.94
C GLY A 700 49.77 19.31 51.23
N ILE A 701 48.72 20.12 51.50
CA ILE A 701 48.59 20.89 52.76
C ILE A 701 48.41 19.94 53.96
N ILE A 702 47.60 18.90 53.79
CA ILE A 702 47.35 17.91 54.85
C ILE A 702 48.64 17.08 55.09
N ASP A 703 49.30 16.66 54.02
CA ASP A 703 50.53 15.92 54.13
C ASP A 703 51.63 16.72 54.83
N GLU A 704 51.79 18.01 54.49
CA GLU A 704 52.71 18.93 55.20
C GLU A 704 52.29 19.07 56.64
N TYR A 705 51.04 19.21 56.97
CA TYR A 705 50.51 19.30 58.35
C TYR A 705 50.84 18.05 59.17
N LEU A 706 50.69 16.87 58.55
CA LEU A 706 50.92 15.57 59.20
C LEU A 706 52.42 15.28 59.46
N ASN A 707 53.25 15.76 58.54
CA ASN A 707 54.70 15.54 58.63
C ASN A 707 55.43 16.61 59.38
N THR A 708 54.74 17.71 59.79
CA THR A 708 55.31 18.72 60.65
C THR A 708 55.46 18.20 62.10
N PRO A 709 56.69 18.11 62.62
CA PRO A 709 56.92 17.70 64.00
C PRO A 709 56.20 18.63 65.01
N ILE A 710 55.55 18.02 65.99
CA ILE A 710 54.78 18.76 66.99
C ILE A 710 55.51 18.75 68.35
N PRO A 711 55.33 19.81 69.22
CA PRO A 711 55.86 19.80 70.60
C PRO A 711 55.35 18.59 71.39
N SER A 712 56.14 17.93 72.24
CA SER A 712 55.76 16.74 72.99
C SER A 712 54.56 17.03 73.96
N ASN A 713 54.29 18.31 74.35
CA ASN A 713 53.14 18.72 75.10
C ASN A 713 51.96 19.20 74.27
N TRP A 714 51.81 18.75 73.02
CA TRP A 714 50.80 19.13 72.08
C TRP A 714 49.36 19.02 72.59
N ASP A 715 49.10 18.00 73.37
CA ASP A 715 47.74 17.79 73.92
C ASP A 715 47.35 18.79 75.00
N ASP A 716 48.33 19.51 75.60
CA ASP A 716 48.13 20.50 76.59
C ASP A 716 47.91 21.92 76.01
N LEU A 717 48.27 22.12 74.74
CA LEU A 717 48.11 23.38 74.02
C LEU A 717 46.62 23.63 73.68
N THR A 718 46.23 24.88 73.74
CA THR A 718 44.91 25.34 73.31
C THR A 718 44.83 25.29 71.75
N ILE A 719 43.63 25.19 71.18
CA ILE A 719 43.42 25.24 69.72
C ILE A 719 44.01 26.51 69.11
N PHE A 720 44.01 27.66 69.82
CA PHE A 720 44.54 28.87 69.33
C PHE A 720 46.11 28.79 69.28
N GLU A 721 46.77 28.21 70.23
CA GLU A 721 48.21 28.02 70.28
C GLU A 721 48.65 27.03 69.18
N ARG A 722 47.95 25.93 68.98
CA ARG A 722 48.20 24.96 67.90
C ARG A 722 48.04 25.59 66.53
N ARG A 723 47.02 26.44 66.28
CA ARG A 723 46.87 27.15 65.00
C ARG A 723 48.00 28.13 64.76
N ARG A 724 48.44 28.86 65.72
CA ARG A 724 49.56 29.79 65.59
C ARG A 724 50.89 29.12 65.34
N PHE A 725 51.07 27.97 65.92
CA PHE A 725 52.25 27.14 65.63
C PHE A 725 52.35 26.86 64.10
N TYR A 726 51.29 26.47 63.46
CA TYR A 726 51.28 26.25 62.06
C TYR A 726 51.40 27.53 61.22
N GLN A 727 51.07 28.67 61.78
CA GLN A 727 51.25 29.99 61.12
C GLN A 727 52.68 30.53 61.24
N GLY A 728 53.58 29.77 61.91
CA GLY A 728 55.00 30.14 62.06
C GLY A 728 55.24 31.18 63.16
N ASP A 729 54.31 31.40 64.06
CA ASP A 729 54.41 32.30 65.12
C ASP A 729 54.94 31.62 66.38
N VAL A 730 56.27 31.51 66.39
CA VAL A 730 57.05 30.73 67.38
C VAL A 730 57.17 31.46 68.77
N ASP A 731 56.96 32.78 68.82
CA ASP A 731 57.15 33.61 70.06
C ASP A 731 56.16 33.34 71.18
N MET A 732 55.12 32.52 70.95
CA MET A 732 54.10 32.15 71.90
C MET A 732 54.21 30.74 72.49
N LEU A 733 55.22 29.95 72.07
CA LEU A 733 55.44 28.67 72.70
C LEU A 733 56.09 28.81 74.06
N PRO A 734 55.79 27.96 75.04
CA PRO A 734 56.41 28.02 76.37
C PRO A 734 57.93 28.02 76.28
N THR A 735 58.62 29.01 76.83
CA THR A 735 60.08 29.15 76.89
C THR A 735 60.69 28.04 77.74
N GLY A 736 61.17 26.95 77.05
CA GLY A 736 61.85 25.84 77.67
C GLY A 736 62.33 24.86 76.56
N ASN A 737 63.24 23.98 76.87
CA ASN A 737 63.62 22.87 75.92
C ASN A 737 62.39 22.02 75.73
N VAL A 738 61.71 22.21 74.56
CA VAL A 738 60.59 21.42 74.17
C VAL A 738 61.12 20.42 73.14
N ASP A 739 60.96 19.12 73.41
CA ASP A 739 61.26 18.06 72.46
C ASP A 739 60.17 18.00 71.41
N TYR A 740 60.54 17.86 70.20
CA TYR A 740 59.60 17.68 69.06
C TYR A 740 59.45 16.24 68.76
N VAL A 741 58.22 15.80 68.55
CA VAL A 741 57.82 14.40 68.19
C VAL A 741 57.06 14.35 66.88
N GLU A 742 57.16 13.28 66.17
CA GLU A 742 56.34 13.06 65.05
C GLU A 742 54.90 12.76 65.45
N ARG A 743 53.94 13.26 64.64
CA ARG A 743 52.52 13.00 64.87
C ARG A 743 52.24 11.55 64.60
N ASN A 744 51.71 10.81 65.54
CA ASN A 744 51.36 9.38 65.42
C ASN A 744 49.87 9.10 65.23
N LYS A 745 48.98 10.09 65.52
CA LYS A 745 47.53 10.00 65.36
C LYS A 745 46.92 11.34 64.97
N VAL A 746 45.84 11.28 64.22
CA VAL A 746 45.08 12.46 63.79
C VAL A 746 43.61 12.11 63.57
N CYS A 747 42.72 13.10 63.71
CA CYS A 747 41.35 12.99 63.26
C CYS A 747 40.98 14.08 62.25
N ALA A 748 40.00 13.83 61.38
CA ALA A 748 39.61 14.80 60.32
C ALA A 748 39.13 16.14 60.89
N LEU A 749 38.51 16.14 62.08
CA LEU A 749 38.08 17.35 62.75
C LEU A 749 39.26 18.18 63.25
N GLU A 750 40.32 17.56 63.75
CA GLU A 750 41.54 18.20 64.13
C GLU A 750 42.20 18.89 62.89
N VAL A 751 42.40 18.26 61.85
CA VAL A 751 42.93 18.86 60.60
C VAL A 751 42.05 20.02 60.13
N PHE A 752 40.70 19.86 60.15
CA PHE A 752 39.76 20.91 59.75
C PHE A 752 39.96 22.19 60.65
N VAL A 753 40.12 21.98 61.92
CA VAL A 753 40.22 23.07 62.88
C VAL A 753 41.62 23.66 62.97
N GLU A 754 42.66 22.86 63.06
CA GLU A 754 44.03 23.29 63.24
C GLU A 754 44.74 23.66 61.97
N CYS A 755 44.73 22.84 60.99
CA CYS A 755 45.39 23.05 59.66
C CYS A 755 44.64 24.14 58.85
N PHE A 756 43.33 24.03 58.69
CA PHE A 756 42.56 24.97 57.90
C PHE A 756 41.94 26.14 58.62
N GLY A 757 42.20 26.23 59.99
CA GLY A 757 41.75 27.34 60.80
C GLY A 757 40.23 27.55 60.91
N LYS A 758 39.44 26.53 60.67
CA LYS A 758 37.97 26.56 60.61
C LYS A 758 37.36 26.40 62.03
N ASP A 759 36.13 26.92 62.22
CA ASP A 759 35.46 26.74 63.51
C ASP A 759 34.63 25.45 63.53
N LYS A 760 34.62 24.79 64.72
CA LYS A 760 33.83 23.54 64.92
C LYS A 760 32.35 23.69 64.62
N GLY A 761 31.81 24.88 64.81
CA GLY A 761 30.37 25.19 64.56
C GLY A 761 30.00 25.57 63.15
N ASP A 762 30.91 25.56 62.22
CA ASP A 762 30.61 25.90 60.82
C ASP A 762 29.71 24.84 60.19
N SER A 763 28.51 25.23 59.79
CA SER A 763 27.52 24.32 59.16
C SER A 763 27.99 23.62 57.89
N ARG A 764 29.00 24.16 57.23
CA ARG A 764 29.67 23.58 56.05
C ARG A 764 30.72 22.55 56.41
N GLY A 765 31.14 22.50 57.69
CA GLY A 765 32.20 21.63 58.17
C GLY A 765 31.96 20.14 57.91
N SER A 766 30.74 19.67 57.83
CA SER A 766 30.46 18.25 57.62
C SER A 766 30.91 17.71 56.25
N MET A 767 30.88 18.51 55.20
CA MET A 767 31.33 18.13 53.86
C MET A 767 32.85 18.22 53.71
N GLU A 768 33.48 19.27 54.28
CA GLU A 768 34.92 19.45 54.28
C GLU A 768 35.61 18.39 55.15
N ILE A 769 35.03 18.05 56.32
CA ILE A 769 35.53 16.98 57.19
C ILE A 769 35.50 15.62 56.50
N ARG A 770 34.45 15.36 55.68
CA ARG A 770 34.41 14.13 54.88
C ARG A 770 35.49 14.11 53.81
N LYS A 771 35.77 15.22 53.15
CA LYS A 771 36.89 15.33 52.18
C LYS A 771 38.22 15.07 52.85
N ILE A 772 38.46 15.70 54.02
CA ILE A 772 39.70 15.47 54.80
C ILE A 772 39.80 14.00 55.21
N SER A 773 38.72 13.40 55.69
CA SER A 773 38.71 11.96 56.02
C SER A 773 39.04 11.06 54.85
N ASN A 774 38.62 11.40 53.62
CA ASN A 774 38.95 10.66 52.43
C ASN A 774 40.41 10.82 52.04
N ILE A 775 40.97 11.99 52.14
CA ILE A 775 42.39 12.24 51.92
C ILE A 775 43.23 11.46 52.91
N LEU A 776 42.93 11.51 54.20
CA LEU A 776 43.62 10.78 55.25
C LEU A 776 43.61 9.26 55.01
N ARG A 777 42.62 8.70 54.36
CA ARG A 777 42.55 7.29 53.99
C ARG A 777 43.41 6.93 52.78
N GLN A 778 43.77 7.88 51.96
CA GLN A 778 44.52 7.67 50.71
C GLN A 778 46.02 7.95 50.87
N LEU A 779 46.43 8.51 51.97
CA LEU A 779 47.85 8.73 52.24
C LEU A 779 48.58 7.41 52.57
N ASP A 780 49.67 7.15 51.89
CA ASP A 780 50.39 5.87 51.91
C ASP A 780 50.91 5.46 53.31
N ASN A 781 51.09 6.37 54.25
CA ASN A 781 51.66 6.11 55.59
C ASN A 781 50.64 6.25 56.73
N TRP A 782 49.34 6.30 56.40
CA TRP A 782 48.27 6.51 57.39
C TRP A 782 47.15 5.51 57.20
N SER A 783 46.76 4.81 58.25
CA SER A 783 45.65 3.87 58.24
C SER A 783 44.60 4.21 59.31
N VAL A 784 43.38 3.72 59.09
CA VAL A 784 42.32 3.84 60.10
C VAL A 784 42.68 2.95 61.29
N TYR A 785 42.61 3.56 62.48
CA TYR A 785 42.88 2.77 63.70
C TYR A 785 41.99 1.55 63.79
N ASP A 786 42.58 0.41 64.00
CA ASP A 786 41.93 -0.92 64.04
C ASP A 786 41.91 -1.55 65.43
N GLY A 787 42.57 -0.94 66.43
CA GLY A 787 42.59 -1.39 67.83
C GLY A 787 41.22 -1.54 68.49
N ASN A 788 40.11 -1.10 67.82
CA ASN A 788 38.74 -1.35 68.26
C ASN A 788 37.79 -1.42 67.10
N LYS A 789 36.64 -2.12 67.25
CA LYS A 789 35.60 -2.29 66.20
C LYS A 789 35.06 -0.99 65.63
N SER A 790 35.22 0.15 66.29
CA SER A 790 34.68 1.43 65.88
C SER A 790 35.65 2.34 65.16
N GLY A 791 36.96 1.99 65.15
CA GLY A 791 38.02 2.88 64.62
C GLY A 791 38.15 4.23 65.31
N LYS A 792 37.61 4.38 66.51
CA LYS A 792 37.50 5.68 67.19
C LYS A 792 38.40 5.75 68.40
N ILE A 793 39.11 6.88 68.58
CA ILE A 793 39.89 7.26 69.76
C ILE A 793 39.38 8.56 70.25
N ARG A 794 39.64 8.89 71.48
CA ARG A 794 39.36 10.18 72.09
C ARG A 794 40.54 11.15 71.84
N PHE A 795 40.22 12.26 71.17
CA PHE A 795 41.17 13.36 70.89
C PHE A 795 40.96 14.52 71.93
N GLY A 796 41.50 14.32 73.06
CA GLY A 796 41.40 15.33 74.16
C GLY A 796 40.00 15.83 74.53
N LYS A 797 39.92 17.03 75.15
CA LYS A 797 38.60 17.66 75.43
C LYS A 797 38.06 18.43 74.26
N ASP A 798 38.93 18.79 73.33
CA ASP A 798 38.58 19.68 72.20
C ASP A 798 37.81 18.98 71.05
N TYR A 799 38.19 17.76 70.76
CA TYR A 799 37.60 17.05 69.58
C TYR A 799 36.71 15.84 69.92
N GLY A 800 36.81 15.39 71.19
CA GLY A 800 36.03 14.30 71.73
C GLY A 800 36.38 12.92 71.02
N VAL A 801 35.41 12.05 70.88
CA VAL A 801 35.59 10.72 70.24
C VAL A 801 35.41 10.84 68.73
N GLN A 802 36.48 10.60 67.98
CA GLN A 802 36.52 10.71 66.52
C GLN A 802 37.10 9.43 65.87
N ILE A 803 36.85 9.21 64.61
CA ILE A 803 37.60 8.23 63.83
C ILE A 803 39.05 8.67 63.81
N ALA A 804 39.95 7.79 64.22
CA ALA A 804 41.36 8.07 64.24
C ALA A 804 42.09 7.49 63.01
N TYR A 805 43.03 8.25 62.52
CA TYR A 805 44.01 7.81 61.53
C TYR A 805 45.34 7.76 62.27
N VAL A 806 46.07 6.66 62.10
CA VAL A 806 47.34 6.39 62.76
C VAL A 806 48.43 6.16 61.73
N ARG A 807 49.70 6.56 62.10
CA ARG A 807 50.85 6.32 61.22
C ARG A 807 51.24 4.85 61.33
N ASP A 808 51.48 4.16 60.19
CA ASP A 808 51.64 2.70 60.11
C ASP A 808 52.85 2.17 60.96
N GLU A 809 53.91 2.97 61.17
CA GLU A 809 55.08 2.63 62.03
C GLU A 809 54.82 2.76 63.52
N SER A 810 53.71 3.34 63.98
CA SER A 810 53.43 3.66 65.37
C SER A 810 52.34 2.78 65.98
N LEU A 811 51.96 1.68 65.33
CA LEU A 811 50.92 0.77 65.85
C LEU A 811 51.36 0.00 67.11
N GLU A 812 52.70 -0.25 67.30
CA GLU A 812 53.18 -0.96 68.48
C GLU A 812 53.24 -0.08 69.79
N ASP A 813 53.30 1.25 69.65
CA ASP A 813 53.38 2.19 70.77
C ASP A 813 51.98 2.62 71.32
N LEU A 814 50.89 2.24 70.69
CA LEU A 814 49.50 2.69 71.02
C LEU A 814 48.66 1.55 71.66
N ILE A 815 49.26 0.37 71.90
CA ILE A 815 48.68 -0.75 72.64
C ILE A 815 49.26 -0.70 74.06
#